data_e9bec791d74e9c15d19ce1902aa54689
#
_entry.id   e9bec791d74e9c15d19ce1902aa54689
#
_cell.length_a   1.000
_cell.length_b   1.000
_cell.length_c   1.000
_cell.angle_alpha   90.00
_cell.angle_beta   90.00
_cell.angle_gamma   90.00
#
_symmetry.space_group_name_H-M   'P 1'
#
loop_
_entity.id
_entity.type
_entity.pdbx_description
1 polymer ?
#
loop_
_entity_poly.entity_id
_entity_poly.type
_entity_poly.pdbx_seq_one_letter_code
_entity_poly.pdbx_strand_id
1 'polypeptide(L)'
;LDSKIKSKTEEIRQLFHEQIQDLEKQKAETDDESIQTEIDLKIATIELDISKKTNEAVEEFSSEDASEIDETKNKISDLEELHVTQLLTETQYRDHRDNYVGTFQAGMGAEAVLYVLENHINLEELKTLLQEEMETTSGQKRKKAIKRLKVVESFRNSDNKPEWMIRTNLPVLPPDLRPMVQLDGGRFATSDLNDLYRRVINRNNRLKRLIELQAPEIIIRNEKRMLQESVDALIDNGRRGRAVAGSHNHKLKSLSDLLRGKQGRFRQNLLGKRVDYSGRSVIIAGPELTLNQCGLPRKMALELFKPFVMHRLVVKGYAHNIRSAKRLAERNWSVVWDILSDVIKERPVLLNRAPTLHRLGIQAFEPVLIEGSAIRVHPLVCTAFNADFDGDQMAVHVPLSKLAVLEAKKLMLSTNNMLAPSSGEPIVTPSLDMVLGCYYLTSMDEGHDEEKSEIKTFSDFDDAILANELGIVDLRVPVLVRDHKGTTIKTSVGRIIFNKIFPLDFINEYDFINTEVERHALRDIVGKCFRVLGNEGTVQVLDQIKSLGFRYSSKSGVSIAINDVKVSSQKQELVLKAESQVSQLEDQYLDGLITEEERYQATVRIWTEANDELTTVIAEDLPSYGGIYMMAQSGAKGNIAQIKQMAGMRGLMSNPRGRIIDRPIKSNFREGLTVLE
;
A
#
# COMPACT_ATOMS: atom_id res chain seq x y z
N LEU A 1 59.69 39.31 30.36
CA LEU A 1 59.97 38.79 31.72
C LEU A 1 61.44 38.92 32.06
N ASP A 2 62.34 38.28 31.36
CA ASP A 2 63.79 38.30 31.60
C ASP A 2 64.44 39.68 31.59
N SER A 3 63.97 40.61 30.73
CA SER A 3 64.47 41.99 30.70
C SER A 3 63.94 42.82 31.91
N LYS A 4 62.73 42.61 32.34
CA LYS A 4 62.18 43.29 33.52
C LYS A 4 62.84 42.78 34.83
N ILE A 5 63.01 41.46 34.94
CA ILE A 5 63.73 40.86 36.09
C ILE A 5 65.19 41.37 36.16
N LYS A 6 65.94 41.42 35.01
CA LYS A 6 67.24 41.97 34.97
C LYS A 6 67.35 43.45 35.35
N SER A 7 66.41 44.27 34.85
CA SER A 7 66.34 45.70 35.22
C SER A 7 66.09 45.90 36.73
N LYS A 8 65.20 45.13 37.31
CA LYS A 8 64.82 45.25 38.75
C LYS A 8 65.93 44.72 39.67
N THR A 9 66.57 43.63 39.27
CA THR A 9 67.75 43.11 40.01
C THR A 9 68.93 44.05 39.94
N GLU A 10 69.11 44.80 38.80
CA GLU A 10 70.13 45.81 38.66
C GLU A 10 69.83 47.04 39.51
N GLU A 11 68.56 47.49 39.59
CA GLU A 11 68.14 48.58 40.49
C GLU A 11 68.32 48.20 41.97
N ILE A 12 68.01 47.02 42.42
CA ILE A 12 68.26 46.54 43.73
C ILE A 12 69.79 46.53 44.07
N ARG A 13 70.57 46.02 43.16
CA ARG A 13 72.06 46.01 43.37
C ARG A 13 72.64 47.42 43.40
N GLN A 14 72.18 48.35 42.58
CA GLN A 14 72.63 49.76 42.63
C GLN A 14 72.31 50.46 43.93
N LEU A 15 71.05 50.23 44.51
CA LEU A 15 70.67 50.83 45.77
C LEU A 15 71.55 50.42 46.98
N PHE A 16 72.06 49.23 46.99
CA PHE A 16 72.91 48.75 48.01
C PHE A 16 74.41 48.90 47.73
N HIS A 17 74.78 49.21 46.54
CA HIS A 17 76.17 49.36 46.08
C HIS A 17 76.88 50.56 46.78
N GLU A 18 76.17 51.67 46.97
CA GLU A 18 76.67 52.82 47.66
C GLU A 18 76.94 52.48 49.17
N GLN A 19 76.07 51.71 49.78
CA GLN A 19 76.26 51.30 51.20
C GLN A 19 77.42 50.31 51.35
N ILE A 20 77.64 49.44 50.45
CA ILE A 20 78.74 48.50 50.41
C ILE A 20 80.07 49.28 50.22
N GLN A 21 80.11 50.22 49.23
CA GLN A 21 81.33 51.07 48.99
C GLN A 21 81.67 51.92 50.17
N ASP A 22 80.70 52.47 50.91
CA ASP A 22 80.99 53.24 52.12
C ASP A 22 81.51 52.37 53.24
N LEU A 23 81.05 51.18 53.40
CA LEU A 23 81.55 50.20 54.35
C LEU A 23 82.91 49.66 53.97
N GLU A 24 83.23 49.48 52.71
CA GLU A 24 84.55 49.09 52.18
C GLU A 24 85.55 50.22 52.44
N LYS A 25 85.17 51.52 52.25
CA LYS A 25 86.05 52.67 52.60
C LYS A 25 86.32 52.72 54.10
N GLN A 26 85.32 52.53 54.94
CA GLN A 26 85.48 52.47 56.36
C GLN A 26 86.38 51.30 56.80
N LYS A 27 86.33 50.18 56.14
CA LYS A 27 87.23 49.06 56.37
C LYS A 27 88.66 49.35 56.00
N ALA A 28 88.92 50.16 54.93
CA ALA A 28 90.24 50.56 54.50
C ALA A 28 90.90 51.63 55.38
N GLU A 29 90.13 52.40 56.16
CA GLU A 29 90.59 53.46 57.08
C GLU A 29 90.87 52.98 58.49
N THR A 30 90.48 51.70 58.85
CA THR A 30 90.56 51.21 60.24
C THR A 30 91.56 50.04 60.34
N ASP A 31 92.63 50.20 61.18
CA ASP A 31 93.75 49.24 61.41
C ASP A 31 93.37 48.23 62.55
N ASP A 32 92.17 48.19 63.09
CA ASP A 32 91.80 47.35 64.19
C ASP A 32 91.04 46.09 63.70
N GLU A 33 91.61 44.91 63.90
CA GLU A 33 91.15 43.58 63.43
C GLU A 33 89.78 43.22 63.94
N SER A 34 89.33 43.70 65.10
CA SER A 34 88.02 43.48 65.69
C SER A 34 86.88 44.27 64.98
N ILE A 35 87.19 45.47 64.53
CA ILE A 35 86.31 46.37 63.81
C ILE A 35 86.15 45.93 62.31
N GLN A 36 87.23 45.43 61.72
CA GLN A 36 87.23 44.86 60.34
C GLN A 36 86.30 43.64 60.27
N THR A 37 86.26 42.77 61.32
CA THR A 37 85.42 41.62 61.35
C THR A 37 83.91 42.01 61.53
N GLU A 38 83.64 43.11 62.26
CA GLU A 38 82.28 43.64 62.38
C GLU A 38 81.79 44.29 61.10
N ILE A 39 82.60 44.90 60.34
CA ILE A 39 82.26 45.45 59.00
C ILE A 39 82.11 44.34 57.95
N ASP A 40 82.93 43.30 58.00
CA ASP A 40 82.71 42.12 57.13
C ASP A 40 81.33 41.41 57.45
N LEU A 41 80.96 41.36 58.71
CA LEU A 41 79.68 40.79 59.10
C LEU A 41 78.53 41.68 58.64
N LYS A 42 78.66 43.00 58.65
CA LYS A 42 77.66 43.94 58.08
C LYS A 42 77.59 43.86 56.54
N ILE A 43 78.72 43.71 55.81
CA ILE A 43 78.71 43.50 54.35
C ILE A 43 78.02 42.19 54.06
N ALA A 44 78.36 41.12 54.74
CA ALA A 44 77.69 39.80 54.51
C ALA A 44 76.20 39.83 54.83
N THR A 45 75.75 40.62 55.80
CA THR A 45 74.28 40.78 56.02
C THR A 45 73.58 41.57 54.95
N ILE A 46 74.26 42.61 54.39
CA ILE A 46 73.71 43.37 53.30
C ILE A 46 73.68 42.51 51.99
N GLU A 47 74.69 41.70 51.75
CA GLU A 47 74.73 40.78 50.64
C GLU A 47 73.61 39.72 50.77
N LEU A 48 73.34 39.28 51.96
CA LEU A 48 72.21 38.32 52.22
C LEU A 48 70.86 38.99 52.03
N ASP A 49 70.72 40.28 52.45
CA ASP A 49 69.52 41.08 52.21
C ASP A 49 69.27 41.37 50.70
N ILE A 50 70.40 41.63 49.94
CA ILE A 50 70.35 41.78 48.48
C ILE A 50 69.84 40.46 47.82
N SER A 51 70.39 39.33 48.28
CA SER A 51 69.96 38.03 47.73
C SER A 51 68.51 37.70 48.11
N LYS A 52 68.07 38.04 49.31
CA LYS A 52 66.63 37.88 49.71
C LYS A 52 65.71 38.76 48.88
N LYS A 53 65.99 40.07 48.80
CA LYS A 53 65.17 41.00 48.00
C LYS A 53 65.15 40.69 46.50
N THR A 54 66.26 40.22 45.96
CA THR A 54 66.31 39.77 44.55
C THR A 54 65.51 38.49 44.34
N ASN A 55 65.53 37.55 45.29
CA ASN A 55 64.71 36.35 45.23
C ASN A 55 63.19 36.67 45.42
N GLU A 56 62.85 37.54 46.36
CA GLU A 56 61.46 38.01 46.55
C GLU A 56 60.92 38.70 45.31
N ALA A 57 61.73 39.59 44.69
CA ALA A 57 61.35 40.25 43.46
C ALA A 57 61.21 39.27 42.25
N VAL A 58 62.05 38.24 42.17
CA VAL A 58 61.97 37.19 41.17
C VAL A 58 60.74 36.32 41.35
N GLU A 59 60.39 35.97 42.61
CA GLU A 59 59.19 35.22 42.93
C GLU A 59 57.91 36.02 42.67
N GLU A 60 57.87 37.32 43.00
CA GLU A 60 56.71 38.19 42.76
C GLU A 60 56.44 38.37 41.28
N PHE A 61 57.45 38.67 40.48
CA PHE A 61 57.31 38.78 39.02
C PHE A 61 57.03 37.42 38.32
N SER A 62 57.57 36.31 38.87
CA SER A 62 57.28 35.00 38.29
C SER A 62 55.84 34.53 38.57
N SER A 63 55.24 34.95 39.69
CA SER A 63 53.86 34.57 40.03
C SER A 63 52.81 35.40 39.27
N GLU A 64 53.03 36.72 39.09
CA GLU A 64 52.10 37.58 38.33
C GLU A 64 52.11 37.27 36.82
N ASP A 65 53.30 37.17 36.24
CA ASP A 65 53.43 36.88 34.80
C ASP A 65 53.11 35.42 34.43
N ALA A 66 53.24 34.47 35.38
CA ALA A 66 52.79 33.08 35.16
C ALA A 66 51.26 32.96 34.99
N SER A 67 50.51 33.75 35.76
CA SER A 67 49.04 33.78 35.61
C SER A 67 48.60 34.40 34.27
N GLU A 68 49.25 35.45 33.78
CA GLU A 68 48.97 36.05 32.47
C GLU A 68 49.37 35.13 31.31
N ILE A 69 50.48 34.41 31.45
CA ILE A 69 50.95 33.44 30.45
C ILE A 69 49.99 32.24 30.39
N ASP A 70 49.52 31.74 31.51
CA ASP A 70 48.55 30.64 31.53
C ASP A 70 47.18 31.08 31.01
N GLU A 71 46.70 32.30 31.31
CA GLU A 71 45.50 32.86 30.69
C GLU A 71 45.64 33.01 29.19
N THR A 72 46.79 33.48 28.69
CA THR A 72 47.01 33.61 27.23
C THR A 72 47.17 32.27 26.55
N LYS A 73 47.77 31.26 27.19
CA LYS A 73 47.82 29.89 26.68
C LYS A 73 46.44 29.27 26.59
N ASN A 74 45.62 29.45 27.63
CA ASN A 74 44.24 28.99 27.64
C ASN A 74 43.41 29.66 26.53
N LYS A 75 43.58 30.97 26.32
CA LYS A 75 42.97 31.72 25.21
C LYS A 75 43.42 31.24 23.85
N ILE A 76 44.70 30.87 23.68
CA ILE A 76 45.18 30.27 22.43
C ILE A 76 44.64 28.89 22.19
N SER A 77 44.59 28.04 23.24
CA SER A 77 44.01 26.71 23.18
C SER A 77 42.53 26.75 22.80
N ASP A 78 41.77 27.67 23.40
CA ASP A 78 40.33 27.88 23.10
C ASP A 78 40.11 28.33 21.64
N LEU A 79 41.05 29.14 21.07
CA LEU A 79 41.01 29.56 19.69
C LEU A 79 41.45 28.46 18.70
N GLU A 80 42.40 27.62 19.09
CA GLU A 80 42.85 26.46 18.29
C GLU A 80 41.74 25.37 18.22
N GLU A 81 40.87 25.26 19.21
CA GLU A 81 39.73 24.37 19.20
C GLU A 81 38.63 24.82 18.22
N LEU A 82 38.59 26.08 17.81
CA LEU A 82 37.62 26.60 16.86
C LEU A 82 37.94 26.14 15.44
N HIS A 83 37.06 25.31 14.88
CA HIS A 83 37.19 24.84 13.49
C HIS A 83 36.14 25.48 12.59
N VAL A 84 36.47 25.62 11.33
CA VAL A 84 35.49 25.98 10.29
C VAL A 84 34.40 24.91 10.28
N THR A 85 33.11 25.31 10.33
CA THR A 85 31.91 24.46 10.45
C THR A 85 31.55 24.00 11.88
N GLN A 86 32.24 24.45 12.91
CA GLN A 86 31.87 24.17 14.29
C GLN A 86 30.53 24.85 14.66
N LEU A 87 29.68 24.12 15.35
CA LEU A 87 28.43 24.66 15.88
C LEU A 87 28.64 25.18 17.29
N LEU A 88 28.49 26.48 17.48
CA LEU A 88 28.55 27.14 18.77
C LEU A 88 27.15 27.32 19.36
N THR A 89 27.03 27.12 20.67
CA THR A 89 25.85 27.55 21.41
C THR A 89 25.86 29.07 21.58
N GLU A 90 24.71 29.66 21.90
CA GLU A 90 24.60 31.11 22.05
C GLU A 90 25.50 31.64 23.19
N THR A 91 25.65 30.89 24.26
CA THR A 91 26.54 31.19 25.38
C THR A 91 28.00 31.18 24.93
N GLN A 92 28.45 30.11 24.31
CA GLN A 92 29.82 30.00 23.75
C GLN A 92 30.12 31.10 22.73
N TYR A 93 29.15 31.41 21.86
CA TYR A 93 29.33 32.52 20.91
C TYR A 93 29.53 33.88 21.59
N ARG A 94 28.77 34.19 22.62
CA ARG A 94 28.94 35.44 23.40
C ARG A 94 30.28 35.46 24.09
N ASP A 95 30.67 34.40 24.78
CA ASP A 95 31.92 34.29 25.49
C ASP A 95 33.09 34.45 24.55
N HIS A 96 33.10 33.76 23.43
CA HIS A 96 34.16 33.91 22.42
C HIS A 96 34.14 35.29 21.73
N ARG A 97 32.97 35.89 21.47
CA ARG A 97 32.89 37.21 20.87
C ARG A 97 33.45 38.29 21.79
N ASP A 98 33.10 38.20 23.10
CA ASP A 98 33.53 39.21 24.07
C ASP A 98 35.02 39.09 24.39
N ASN A 99 35.57 37.88 24.40
CA ASN A 99 36.98 37.59 24.65
C ASN A 99 37.92 37.74 23.44
N TYR A 100 37.40 37.52 22.19
CA TYR A 100 38.21 37.40 20.97
C TYR A 100 37.70 38.26 19.82
N VAL A 101 37.43 39.53 20.06
CA VAL A 101 36.86 40.47 19.11
C VAL A 101 37.67 40.50 17.81
N GLY A 102 37.03 40.17 16.68
CA GLY A 102 37.60 40.26 15.34
C GLY A 102 38.49 39.10 14.89
N THR A 103 38.67 38.03 15.71
CA THR A 103 39.52 36.89 15.38
C THR A 103 38.84 35.80 14.58
N PHE A 104 37.49 35.66 14.72
CA PHE A 104 36.69 34.66 14.03
C PHE A 104 35.39 35.28 13.49
N GLN A 105 34.84 34.64 12.47
CA GLN A 105 33.52 34.98 11.91
C GLN A 105 32.49 33.88 12.23
N ALA A 106 31.41 34.24 12.88
CA ALA A 106 30.29 33.37 13.10
C ALA A 106 29.07 33.91 12.37
N GLY A 107 28.38 33.04 11.69
CA GLY A 107 27.13 33.34 11.00
C GLY A 107 26.02 32.39 11.39
N MET A 108 24.79 32.73 11.04
CA MET A 108 23.62 31.94 11.43
C MET A 108 22.71 31.63 10.24
N GLY A 109 22.13 30.42 10.26
CA GLY A 109 21.13 29.99 9.29
C GLY A 109 21.70 29.72 7.91
N ALA A 110 20.85 29.88 6.87
CA ALA A 110 21.21 29.57 5.49
C ALA A 110 22.36 30.43 4.94
N GLU A 111 22.47 31.67 5.40
CA GLU A 111 23.52 32.62 4.98
C GLU A 111 24.93 32.12 5.40
N ALA A 112 25.08 31.65 6.63
CA ALA A 112 26.32 31.06 7.10
C ALA A 112 26.70 29.79 6.35
N VAL A 113 25.69 28.91 6.10
CA VAL A 113 25.90 27.67 5.33
C VAL A 113 26.34 28.02 3.89
N LEU A 114 25.71 29.00 3.26
CA LEU A 114 26.11 29.46 1.92
C LEU A 114 27.55 29.92 1.89
N TYR A 115 27.92 30.80 2.85
CA TYR A 115 29.28 31.30 2.96
C TYR A 115 30.32 30.19 3.10
N VAL A 116 30.04 29.18 3.91
CA VAL A 116 30.93 28.02 4.07
C VAL A 116 31.00 27.19 2.78
N LEU A 117 29.88 27.00 2.08
CA LEU A 117 29.84 26.25 0.83
C LEU A 117 30.61 26.94 -0.31
N GLU A 118 30.59 28.28 -0.35
CA GLU A 118 31.24 29.07 -1.37
C GLU A 118 32.77 29.21 -1.11
N ASN A 119 33.19 29.41 0.16
CA ASN A 119 34.54 29.84 0.48
C ASN A 119 35.43 28.75 1.10
N HIS A 120 34.82 27.75 1.77
CA HIS A 120 35.55 26.77 2.58
C HIS A 120 35.44 25.33 2.10
N ILE A 121 34.68 25.05 1.03
CA ILE A 121 34.55 23.69 0.50
C ILE A 121 35.22 23.58 -0.87
N ASN A 122 36.43 22.97 -0.88
CA ASN A 122 37.07 22.53 -2.08
C ASN A 122 36.80 21.03 -2.30
N LEU A 123 36.10 20.68 -3.39
CA LEU A 123 35.72 19.30 -3.67
C LEU A 123 36.90 18.38 -3.95
N GLU A 124 38.01 18.91 -4.53
CA GLU A 124 39.19 18.10 -4.83
C GLU A 124 39.97 17.76 -3.56
N GLU A 125 40.21 18.75 -2.69
CA GLU A 125 40.88 18.52 -1.40
C GLU A 125 40.06 17.59 -0.49
N LEU A 126 38.75 17.81 -0.46
CA LEU A 126 37.85 16.99 0.36
C LEU A 126 37.79 15.54 -0.12
N LYS A 127 37.95 15.30 -1.42
CA LYS A 127 38.04 13.96 -1.99
C LYS A 127 39.29 13.25 -1.50
N THR A 128 40.48 13.90 -1.60
CA THR A 128 41.76 13.31 -1.18
C THR A 128 41.74 12.97 0.30
N LEU A 129 41.28 13.90 1.15
CA LEU A 129 41.12 13.67 2.59
C LEU A 129 40.19 12.50 2.93
N LEU A 130 39.04 12.40 2.24
CA LEU A 130 38.09 11.32 2.48
C LEU A 130 38.58 9.96 1.94
N GLN A 131 39.44 9.95 0.90
CA GLN A 131 40.09 8.74 0.43
C GLN A 131 41.12 8.23 1.44
N GLU A 132 41.97 9.12 1.97
CA GLU A 132 42.88 8.80 3.05
C GLU A 132 42.16 8.33 4.33
N GLU A 133 41.08 9.01 4.71
CA GLU A 133 40.26 8.61 5.85
C GLU A 133 39.62 7.21 5.64
N MET A 134 39.25 6.88 4.42
CA MET A 134 38.70 5.56 4.08
C MET A 134 39.75 4.45 4.18
N GLU A 135 40.99 4.73 3.87
CA GLU A 135 42.14 3.78 3.93
C GLU A 135 42.63 3.58 5.36
N THR A 136 42.68 4.66 6.15
CA THR A 136 43.23 4.66 7.51
C THR A 136 42.25 4.22 8.58
N THR A 137 40.92 4.32 8.32
CA THR A 137 39.87 4.02 9.32
C THR A 137 39.12 2.73 9.05
N SER A 138 38.51 2.16 10.11
CA SER A 138 37.70 0.94 10.06
C SER A 138 36.30 1.14 10.66
N GLY A 139 35.38 0.20 10.42
CA GLY A 139 34.07 0.14 11.04
C GLY A 139 33.12 1.28 10.64
N GLN A 140 32.51 1.96 11.62
CA GLN A 140 31.52 3.00 11.36
C GLN A 140 32.12 4.30 10.78
N LYS A 141 33.37 4.65 11.12
CA LYS A 141 34.05 5.83 10.58
C LYS A 141 34.26 5.65 9.07
N ARG A 142 34.75 4.50 8.65
CA ARG A 142 34.90 4.15 7.22
C ARG A 142 33.58 4.23 6.45
N LYS A 143 32.48 3.71 7.02
CA LYS A 143 31.14 3.80 6.39
C LYS A 143 30.66 5.24 6.22
N LYS A 144 30.98 6.13 7.17
CA LYS A 144 30.66 7.56 7.07
C LYS A 144 31.50 8.23 6.00
N ALA A 145 32.83 7.96 5.96
CA ALA A 145 33.74 8.49 4.94
C ALA A 145 33.27 8.05 3.52
N ILE A 146 32.94 6.79 3.31
CA ILE A 146 32.43 6.30 2.02
C ILE A 146 31.14 7.03 1.60
N LYS A 147 30.19 7.25 2.53
CA LYS A 147 28.96 8.00 2.21
C LYS A 147 29.24 9.45 1.82
N ARG A 148 30.17 10.11 2.53
CA ARG A 148 30.57 11.49 2.21
C ARG A 148 31.30 11.54 0.88
N LEU A 149 32.25 10.63 0.62
CA LEU A 149 32.99 10.53 -0.63
C LEU A 149 32.06 10.36 -1.83
N LYS A 150 31.01 9.50 -1.69
CA LYS A 150 30.00 9.31 -2.74
C LYS A 150 29.25 10.61 -3.08
N VAL A 151 28.96 11.45 -2.08
CA VAL A 151 28.34 12.76 -2.31
C VAL A 151 29.31 13.72 -3.01
N VAL A 152 30.57 13.79 -2.56
CA VAL A 152 31.60 14.63 -3.15
C VAL A 152 31.85 14.26 -4.62
N GLU A 153 31.97 12.96 -4.91
CA GLU A 153 32.13 12.49 -6.29
C GLU A 153 30.89 12.77 -7.15
N SER A 154 29.68 12.70 -6.59
CA SER A 154 28.46 13.04 -7.32
C SER A 154 28.42 14.53 -7.71
N PHE A 155 28.88 15.43 -6.84
CA PHE A 155 29.05 16.86 -7.19
C PHE A 155 30.14 17.09 -8.21
N ARG A 156 31.29 16.44 -8.04
CA ARG A 156 32.45 16.58 -8.93
C ARG A 156 32.14 16.08 -10.35
N ASN A 157 31.41 14.96 -10.48
CA ASN A 157 31.05 14.37 -11.77
C ASN A 157 29.84 15.05 -12.44
N SER A 158 29.21 16.01 -11.78
CA SER A 158 28.14 16.80 -12.31
C SER A 158 28.49 18.26 -12.42
N ASP A 159 27.81 19.01 -13.29
CA ASP A 159 28.00 20.46 -13.41
C ASP A 159 27.37 21.25 -12.24
N ASN A 160 26.86 20.55 -11.20
CA ASN A 160 26.21 21.17 -10.05
C ASN A 160 27.24 21.62 -9.01
N LYS A 161 27.08 22.85 -8.55
CA LYS A 161 27.93 23.39 -7.47
C LYS A 161 27.23 23.17 -6.10
N PRO A 162 28.00 22.90 -5.01
CA PRO A 162 27.47 22.73 -3.67
C PRO A 162 26.66 23.92 -3.16
N GLU A 163 27.07 25.14 -3.49
CA GLU A 163 26.43 26.40 -3.13
C GLU A 163 24.97 26.49 -3.63
N TRP A 164 24.65 25.81 -4.74
CA TRP A 164 23.30 25.80 -5.30
C TRP A 164 22.27 25.05 -4.44
N MET A 165 22.68 24.34 -3.41
CA MET A 165 21.76 23.75 -2.43
C MET A 165 21.08 24.82 -1.59
N ILE A 166 21.66 26.00 -1.46
CA ILE A 166 21.05 27.16 -0.79
C ILE A 166 20.42 28.07 -1.84
N ARG A 167 19.12 28.29 -1.69
CA ARG A 167 18.37 29.11 -2.65
C ARG A 167 18.35 30.56 -2.19
N THR A 168 18.94 31.45 -2.97
CA THR A 168 18.89 32.90 -2.78
C THR A 168 17.62 33.49 -3.42
N ASN A 169 17.20 32.92 -4.54
CA ASN A 169 16.00 33.34 -5.28
C ASN A 169 14.95 32.21 -5.25
N LEU A 170 13.72 32.53 -4.87
CA LEU A 170 12.60 31.62 -4.86
C LEU A 170 11.78 31.82 -6.13
N PRO A 171 11.60 30.79 -6.99
CA PRO A 171 10.78 30.90 -8.17
C PRO A 171 9.29 30.98 -7.79
N VAL A 172 8.55 31.84 -8.47
CA VAL A 172 7.11 31.99 -8.29
C VAL A 172 6.39 31.39 -9.48
N LEU A 173 5.44 30.49 -9.21
CA LEU A 173 4.61 29.88 -10.25
C LEU A 173 3.76 30.94 -10.97
N PRO A 174 3.53 30.79 -12.29
CA PRO A 174 2.61 31.64 -13.03
C PRO A 174 1.20 31.62 -12.44
N PRO A 175 0.42 32.74 -12.58
CA PRO A 175 -0.94 32.83 -12.03
C PRO A 175 -1.88 31.73 -12.52
N ASP A 176 -1.74 31.26 -13.75
CA ASP A 176 -2.57 30.20 -14.33
C ASP A 176 -2.43 28.85 -13.58
N LEU A 177 -1.26 28.59 -12.98
CA LEU A 177 -0.99 27.37 -12.19
C LEU A 177 -1.41 27.51 -10.72
N ARG A 178 -1.76 28.72 -10.26
CA ARG A 178 -2.29 29.04 -8.93
C ARG A 178 -3.49 29.97 -9.00
N PRO A 179 -4.57 29.54 -9.65
CA PRO A 179 -5.67 30.44 -10.01
C PRO A 179 -6.39 31.01 -8.79
N MET A 180 -6.92 32.20 -8.98
CA MET A 180 -7.88 32.86 -8.08
C MET A 180 -9.16 33.13 -8.88
N VAL A 181 -10.24 32.43 -8.52
CA VAL A 181 -11.52 32.48 -9.23
C VAL A 181 -12.58 33.13 -8.33
N GLN A 182 -13.30 34.10 -8.87
CA GLN A 182 -14.42 34.70 -8.18
C GLN A 182 -15.64 33.77 -8.25
N LEU A 183 -16.21 33.45 -7.11
CA LEU A 183 -17.46 32.69 -6.98
C LEU A 183 -18.67 33.64 -6.94
N ASP A 184 -19.85 33.06 -7.19
CA ASP A 184 -21.11 33.77 -7.01
C ASP A 184 -21.23 34.33 -5.58
N GLY A 185 -21.62 35.58 -5.44
CA GLY A 185 -21.68 36.27 -4.14
C GLY A 185 -20.40 37.01 -3.73
N GLY A 186 -19.45 37.26 -4.65
CA GLY A 186 -18.26 38.08 -4.40
C GLY A 186 -17.14 37.41 -3.60
N ARG A 187 -17.26 36.14 -3.29
CA ARG A 187 -16.19 35.34 -2.63
C ARG A 187 -15.19 34.86 -3.65
N PHE A 188 -13.93 34.72 -3.23
CA PHE A 188 -12.86 34.18 -4.07
C PHE A 188 -12.47 32.78 -3.60
N ALA A 189 -12.39 31.84 -4.54
CA ALA A 189 -11.70 30.58 -4.35
C ALA A 189 -10.26 30.75 -4.83
N THR A 190 -9.31 30.48 -3.96
CA THR A 190 -7.88 30.60 -4.27
C THR A 190 -7.15 29.30 -4.05
N SER A 191 -6.07 29.10 -4.81
CA SER A 191 -5.14 28.01 -4.53
C SER A 191 -4.41 28.25 -3.20
N ASP A 192 -4.18 27.19 -2.44
CA ASP A 192 -3.41 27.22 -1.18
C ASP A 192 -2.02 27.81 -1.35
N LEU A 193 -1.41 27.65 -2.54
CA LEU A 193 -0.12 28.24 -2.88
C LEU A 193 -0.11 29.77 -2.75
N ASN A 194 -1.19 30.44 -3.08
CA ASN A 194 -1.27 31.90 -2.96
C ASN A 194 -1.12 32.35 -1.50
N ASP A 195 -1.69 31.60 -0.55
CA ASP A 195 -1.53 31.91 0.88
C ASP A 195 -0.10 31.64 1.37
N LEU A 196 0.52 30.54 0.91
CA LEU A 196 1.89 30.22 1.24
C LEU A 196 2.88 31.24 0.66
N TYR A 197 2.73 31.64 -0.60
CA TYR A 197 3.53 32.73 -1.20
C TYR A 197 3.35 34.06 -0.47
N ARG A 198 2.12 34.43 -0.14
CA ARG A 198 1.82 35.64 0.63
C ARG A 198 2.55 35.65 1.98
N ARG A 199 2.59 34.53 2.68
CA ARG A 199 3.32 34.40 3.96
C ARG A 199 4.82 34.61 3.77
N VAL A 200 5.42 34.02 2.74
CA VAL A 200 6.84 34.21 2.43
C VAL A 200 7.16 35.66 2.13
N ILE A 201 6.36 36.30 1.24
CA ILE A 201 6.54 37.68 0.86
C ILE A 201 6.42 38.63 2.06
N ASN A 202 5.38 38.45 2.88
CA ASN A 202 5.17 39.27 4.07
C ASN A 202 6.32 39.15 5.08
N ARG A 203 6.83 37.93 5.32
CA ARG A 203 7.97 37.72 6.20
C ARG A 203 9.25 38.33 5.64
N ASN A 204 9.50 38.16 4.34
CA ASN A 204 10.65 38.75 3.69
C ASN A 204 10.63 40.29 3.75
N ASN A 205 9.48 40.91 3.46
CA ASN A 205 9.33 42.38 3.52
C ASN A 205 9.51 42.87 4.97
N ARG A 206 8.98 42.18 5.94
CA ARG A 206 9.14 42.50 7.37
C ARG A 206 10.61 42.38 7.79
N LEU A 207 11.31 41.30 7.40
CA LEU A 207 12.73 41.13 7.67
C LEU A 207 13.54 42.28 7.06
N LYS A 208 13.29 42.64 5.79
CA LYS A 208 13.96 43.73 5.10
C LYS A 208 13.82 45.05 5.86
N ARG A 209 12.58 45.37 6.27
CA ARG A 209 12.31 46.59 7.05
C ARG A 209 12.98 46.58 8.44
N LEU A 210 13.08 45.40 9.12
CA LEU A 210 13.78 45.29 10.40
C LEU A 210 15.29 45.48 10.27
N ILE A 211 15.89 45.03 9.15
CA ILE A 211 17.30 45.25 8.85
C ILE A 211 17.54 46.74 8.57
N GLU A 212 16.71 47.37 7.77
CA GLU A 212 16.79 48.83 7.45
C GLU A 212 16.67 49.70 8.71
N LEU A 213 15.87 49.28 9.69
CA LEU A 213 15.68 49.95 10.98
C LEU A 213 16.76 49.61 12.01
N GLN A 214 17.75 48.77 11.68
CA GLN A 214 18.78 48.33 12.60
C GLN A 214 18.21 47.75 13.92
N ALA A 215 17.13 46.97 13.81
CA ALA A 215 16.47 46.37 14.96
C ALA A 215 17.41 45.44 15.76
N PRO A 216 17.14 45.19 17.06
CA PRO A 216 17.97 44.29 17.85
C PRO A 216 18.15 42.89 17.22
N GLU A 217 19.36 42.36 17.30
CA GLU A 217 19.75 41.10 16.64
C GLU A 217 18.82 39.94 16.96
N ILE A 218 18.31 39.85 18.16
CA ILE A 218 17.37 38.82 18.61
C ILE A 218 16.09 38.83 17.76
N ILE A 219 15.57 40.02 17.41
CA ILE A 219 14.36 40.18 16.60
C ILE A 219 14.65 39.79 15.16
N ILE A 220 15.77 40.23 14.59
CA ILE A 220 16.20 39.88 13.24
C ILE A 220 16.37 38.36 13.12
N ARG A 221 17.00 37.73 14.09
CA ARG A 221 17.21 36.28 14.18
C ARG A 221 15.89 35.52 14.16
N ASN A 222 14.93 35.95 14.96
CA ASN A 222 13.62 35.31 15.03
C ASN A 222 12.86 35.46 13.68
N GLU A 223 12.92 36.61 13.04
CA GLU A 223 12.27 36.82 11.74
C GLU A 223 12.94 36.04 10.61
N LYS A 224 14.30 35.90 10.61
CA LYS A 224 15.03 34.97 9.70
C LYS A 224 14.54 33.54 9.87
N ARG A 225 14.35 33.05 11.12
CA ARG A 225 13.79 31.73 11.40
C ARG A 225 12.37 31.57 10.88
N MET A 226 11.51 32.57 11.11
CA MET A 226 10.12 32.53 10.63
C MET A 226 10.02 32.61 9.10
N LEU A 227 10.95 33.29 8.43
CA LEU A 227 11.05 33.28 6.97
C LEU A 227 11.44 31.89 6.47
N GLN A 228 12.43 31.24 7.09
CA GLN A 228 12.83 29.87 6.77
C GLN A 228 11.65 28.90 6.93
N GLU A 229 10.90 28.98 8.04
CA GLU A 229 9.71 28.16 8.25
C GLU A 229 8.62 28.38 7.18
N SER A 230 8.46 29.62 6.73
CA SER A 230 7.51 29.94 5.66
C SER A 230 7.93 29.35 4.31
N VAL A 231 9.23 29.35 4.00
CA VAL A 231 9.77 28.74 2.78
C VAL A 231 9.69 27.21 2.88
N ASP A 232 10.03 26.63 4.03
CA ASP A 232 9.90 25.19 4.28
C ASP A 232 8.43 24.74 4.11
N ALA A 233 7.47 25.50 4.62
CA ALA A 233 6.04 25.24 4.44
C ALA A 233 5.60 25.35 2.97
N LEU A 234 6.15 26.25 2.19
CA LEU A 234 5.85 26.37 0.76
C LEU A 234 6.34 25.14 -0.01
N ILE A 235 7.54 24.66 0.31
CA ILE A 235 8.15 23.52 -0.38
C ILE A 235 7.52 22.20 0.06
N ASP A 236 7.46 21.91 1.37
CA ASP A 236 6.90 20.69 1.95
C ASP A 236 6.27 20.95 3.33
N ASN A 237 5.00 21.33 3.34
CA ASN A 237 4.28 21.69 4.55
C ASN A 237 4.11 20.49 5.49
N GLY A 238 4.56 20.66 6.74
CA GLY A 238 4.45 19.62 7.77
C GLY A 238 5.57 18.59 7.78
N ARG A 239 6.63 18.77 7.00
CA ARG A 239 7.84 17.93 7.08
C ARG A 239 8.64 18.19 8.36
N ARG A 240 8.70 19.46 8.78
CA ARG A 240 9.34 19.89 10.04
C ARG A 240 8.31 20.61 10.91
N GLY A 241 8.07 20.11 12.09
CA GLY A 241 7.19 20.72 13.07
C GLY A 241 5.70 20.67 12.68
N ARG A 242 4.93 21.59 13.22
CA ARG A 242 3.48 21.67 13.02
C ARG A 242 3.16 22.21 11.64
N ALA A 243 2.30 21.50 10.91
CA ALA A 243 1.87 21.95 9.58
C ALA A 243 1.10 23.28 9.64
N VAL A 244 1.36 24.14 8.69
CA VAL A 244 0.61 25.39 8.52
C VAL A 244 -0.78 25.07 8.01
N ALA A 245 -1.81 25.52 8.72
CA ALA A 245 -3.21 25.32 8.39
C ALA A 245 -3.88 26.63 7.91
N GLY A 246 -4.93 26.46 7.12
CA GLY A 246 -5.82 27.54 6.70
C GLY A 246 -6.90 27.86 7.74
N SER A 247 -7.86 28.71 7.37
CA SER A 247 -8.94 29.22 8.23
C SER A 247 -9.84 28.12 8.86
N HIS A 248 -9.95 26.96 8.22
CA HIS A 248 -10.74 25.80 8.70
C HIS A 248 -9.89 24.67 9.28
N ASN A 249 -8.70 24.97 9.77
CA ASN A 249 -7.76 23.99 10.33
C ASN A 249 -7.30 22.89 9.36
N HIS A 250 -7.54 23.04 8.05
CA HIS A 250 -7.03 22.16 7.02
C HIS A 250 -5.58 22.50 6.71
N LYS A 251 -4.73 21.47 6.64
CA LYS A 251 -3.35 21.61 6.19
C LYS A 251 -3.34 22.20 4.77
N LEU A 252 -2.60 23.29 4.57
CA LEU A 252 -2.42 23.87 3.24
C LEU A 252 -1.57 22.97 2.36
N LYS A 253 -1.95 22.81 1.09
CA LYS A 253 -1.20 22.00 0.11
C LYS A 253 0.05 22.76 -0.35
N SER A 254 1.21 22.16 -0.07
CA SER A 254 2.52 22.67 -0.50
C SER A 254 2.86 22.25 -1.94
N LEU A 255 3.97 22.74 -2.49
CA LEU A 255 4.49 22.32 -3.80
C LEU A 255 4.75 20.82 -3.86
N SER A 256 5.28 20.24 -2.80
CA SER A 256 5.51 18.79 -2.68
C SER A 256 4.19 18.01 -2.70
N ASP A 257 3.17 18.50 -2.00
CA ASP A 257 1.85 17.86 -1.94
C ASP A 257 1.13 17.87 -3.31
N LEU A 258 1.44 18.86 -4.18
CA LEU A 258 0.93 18.91 -5.55
C LEU A 258 1.50 17.78 -6.44
N LEU A 259 2.66 17.24 -6.10
CA LEU A 259 3.33 16.19 -6.86
C LEU A 259 3.14 14.80 -6.26
N ARG A 260 3.12 14.70 -4.92
CA ARG A 260 3.07 13.45 -4.15
C ARG A 260 1.64 12.96 -3.86
N GLY A 261 1.54 11.67 -3.52
CA GLY A 261 0.31 11.04 -3.05
C GLY A 261 -0.71 10.74 -4.15
N LYS A 262 -1.89 10.26 -3.75
CA LYS A 262 -2.99 9.88 -4.66
C LYS A 262 -3.55 11.06 -5.46
N GLN A 263 -3.55 12.25 -4.86
CA GLN A 263 -4.06 13.50 -5.44
C GLN A 263 -2.95 14.35 -6.07
N GLY A 264 -1.72 13.85 -6.11
CA GLY A 264 -0.59 14.52 -6.74
C GLY A 264 -0.62 14.41 -8.25
N ARG A 265 0.11 15.30 -8.92
CA ARG A 265 0.16 15.39 -10.39
C ARG A 265 0.54 14.09 -11.07
N PHE A 266 1.51 13.36 -10.50
CA PHE A 266 1.95 12.09 -11.08
C PHE A 266 0.84 11.04 -11.09
N ARG A 267 0.19 10.78 -9.94
CA ARG A 267 -0.80 9.72 -9.83
C ARG A 267 -2.19 10.10 -10.35
N GLN A 268 -2.57 11.36 -10.27
CA GLN A 268 -3.92 11.81 -10.65
C GLN A 268 -4.03 12.25 -12.10
N ASN A 269 -2.96 12.85 -12.69
CA ASN A 269 -3.05 13.49 -13.99
C ASN A 269 -2.09 12.94 -15.04
N LEU A 270 -0.99 12.25 -14.64
CA LEU A 270 0.02 11.73 -15.57
C LEU A 270 -0.05 10.22 -15.75
N LEU A 271 -0.05 9.44 -14.65
CA LEU A 271 -0.18 7.99 -14.72
C LEU A 271 -1.59 7.53 -15.09
N GLY A 272 -2.59 8.35 -14.83
CA GLY A 272 -3.97 8.09 -15.21
C GLY A 272 -4.73 9.39 -15.33
N LYS A 273 -5.61 9.48 -16.32
CA LYS A 273 -6.46 10.64 -16.58
C LYS A 273 -7.92 10.21 -16.66
N ARG A 274 -8.84 11.11 -16.36
CA ARG A 274 -10.25 10.93 -16.71
C ARG A 274 -10.37 11.04 -18.23
N VAL A 275 -11.07 10.10 -18.84
CA VAL A 275 -11.21 10.01 -20.29
C VAL A 275 -12.65 10.25 -20.70
N ASP A 276 -12.85 10.85 -21.89
CA ASP A 276 -14.15 10.98 -22.53
C ASP A 276 -14.59 9.62 -23.11
N TYR A 277 -15.82 9.53 -23.56
CA TYR A 277 -16.44 8.29 -24.08
C TYR A 277 -16.41 7.14 -23.06
N SER A 278 -16.56 7.48 -21.80
CA SER A 278 -16.65 6.55 -20.69
C SER A 278 -17.82 6.88 -19.78
N GLY A 279 -18.36 5.86 -19.16
CA GLY A 279 -19.46 5.98 -18.22
C GLY A 279 -19.35 4.91 -17.15
N ARG A 280 -20.20 4.98 -16.16
CA ARG A 280 -20.23 4.04 -15.03
C ARG A 280 -21.66 3.79 -14.61
N SER A 281 -22.00 2.53 -14.35
CA SER A 281 -23.31 2.15 -13.77
C SER A 281 -23.19 0.88 -12.93
N VAL A 282 -24.25 0.61 -12.17
CA VAL A 282 -24.41 -0.64 -11.43
C VAL A 282 -24.58 -1.80 -12.40
N ILE A 283 -24.10 -2.98 -12.04
CA ILE A 283 -24.22 -4.20 -12.82
C ILE A 283 -25.32 -5.12 -12.26
N ILE A 284 -25.98 -5.82 -13.16
CA ILE A 284 -26.95 -6.88 -12.83
C ILE A 284 -26.67 -8.10 -13.72
N ALA A 285 -27.18 -9.26 -13.30
CA ALA A 285 -27.06 -10.47 -14.10
C ALA A 285 -27.87 -10.37 -15.40
N GLY A 286 -27.28 -10.84 -16.50
CA GLY A 286 -27.94 -10.96 -17.80
C GLY A 286 -27.87 -12.41 -18.29
N PRO A 287 -28.71 -13.31 -17.80
CA PRO A 287 -28.70 -14.73 -18.17
C PRO A 287 -29.07 -14.97 -19.65
N GLU A 288 -29.81 -14.04 -20.25
CA GLU A 288 -30.21 -14.07 -21.64
C GLU A 288 -29.10 -13.73 -22.66
N LEU A 289 -28.02 -13.10 -22.19
CA LEU A 289 -26.89 -12.69 -23.02
C LEU A 289 -26.04 -13.89 -23.43
N THR A 290 -25.42 -13.82 -24.60
CA THR A 290 -24.32 -14.72 -25.00
C THR A 290 -23.01 -14.24 -24.44
N LEU A 291 -21.99 -15.11 -24.37
CA LEU A 291 -20.71 -14.81 -23.71
C LEU A 291 -20.00 -13.57 -24.30
N ASN A 292 -20.16 -13.29 -25.58
CA ASN A 292 -19.61 -12.12 -26.27
C ASN A 292 -20.39 -10.82 -26.00
N GLN A 293 -21.58 -10.88 -25.40
CA GLN A 293 -22.50 -9.75 -25.28
C GLN A 293 -22.52 -9.12 -23.89
N CYS A 294 -22.84 -7.83 -23.85
CA CYS A 294 -23.22 -7.12 -22.63
C CYS A 294 -24.47 -6.26 -22.89
N GLY A 295 -25.33 -6.14 -21.88
CA GLY A 295 -26.50 -5.28 -21.96
C GLY A 295 -26.16 -3.84 -21.54
N LEU A 296 -26.30 -2.88 -22.45
CA LEU A 296 -26.02 -1.48 -22.20
C LEU A 296 -27.33 -0.67 -22.14
N PRO A 297 -27.58 0.11 -21.09
CA PRO A 297 -28.74 0.99 -20.98
C PRO A 297 -28.84 1.95 -22.17
N ARG A 298 -30.01 2.04 -22.81
CA ARG A 298 -30.25 2.89 -23.98
C ARG A 298 -29.81 4.35 -23.78
N LYS A 299 -30.12 4.94 -22.62
CA LYS A 299 -29.75 6.33 -22.30
C LYS A 299 -28.23 6.50 -22.20
N MET A 300 -27.55 5.54 -21.58
CA MET A 300 -26.10 5.54 -21.44
C MET A 300 -25.42 5.34 -22.82
N ALA A 301 -25.94 4.41 -23.62
CA ALA A 301 -25.43 4.18 -24.97
C ALA A 301 -25.56 5.42 -25.86
N LEU A 302 -26.70 6.13 -25.78
CA LEU A 302 -26.89 7.35 -26.58
C LEU A 302 -25.86 8.44 -26.25
N GLU A 303 -25.56 8.66 -24.97
CA GLU A 303 -24.55 9.66 -24.58
C GLU A 303 -23.12 9.22 -24.97
N LEU A 304 -22.76 7.93 -24.77
CA LEU A 304 -21.45 7.41 -25.14
C LEU A 304 -21.18 7.45 -26.66
N PHE A 305 -22.20 7.10 -27.45
CA PHE A 305 -22.08 7.03 -28.90
C PHE A 305 -22.59 8.29 -29.62
N LYS A 306 -22.96 9.34 -28.90
CA LYS A 306 -23.56 10.57 -29.43
C LYS A 306 -22.86 11.15 -30.66
N PRO A 307 -21.51 11.33 -30.66
CA PRO A 307 -20.83 11.85 -31.86
C PRO A 307 -20.96 10.95 -33.08
N PHE A 308 -20.92 9.63 -32.90
CA PHE A 308 -21.05 8.66 -33.98
C PHE A 308 -22.47 8.64 -34.54
N VAL A 309 -23.47 8.72 -33.67
CA VAL A 309 -24.88 8.84 -34.07
C VAL A 309 -25.13 10.13 -34.82
N MET A 310 -24.61 11.27 -34.32
CA MET A 310 -24.73 12.55 -35.03
C MET A 310 -24.09 12.51 -36.43
N HIS A 311 -22.92 11.90 -36.55
CA HIS A 311 -22.25 11.72 -37.83
C HIS A 311 -23.12 10.88 -38.81
N ARG A 312 -23.65 9.75 -38.35
CA ARG A 312 -24.51 8.87 -39.16
C ARG A 312 -25.83 9.56 -39.55
N LEU A 313 -26.43 10.38 -38.68
CA LEU A 313 -27.62 11.17 -38.98
C LEU A 313 -27.37 12.15 -40.12
N VAL A 314 -26.21 12.80 -40.16
CA VAL A 314 -25.83 13.70 -41.24
C VAL A 314 -25.55 12.93 -42.54
N VAL A 315 -24.79 11.82 -42.47
CA VAL A 315 -24.44 11.02 -43.64
C VAL A 315 -25.68 10.37 -44.29
N LYS A 316 -26.64 9.87 -43.48
CA LYS A 316 -27.91 9.32 -43.97
C LYS A 316 -28.93 10.38 -44.41
N GLY A 317 -28.60 11.68 -44.26
CA GLY A 317 -29.47 12.80 -44.74
C GLY A 317 -30.62 13.17 -43.80
N TYR A 318 -30.72 12.58 -42.60
CA TYR A 318 -31.77 12.95 -41.61
C TYR A 318 -31.53 14.31 -40.97
N ALA A 319 -30.29 14.83 -41.02
CA ALA A 319 -29.92 16.13 -40.52
C ALA A 319 -28.99 16.86 -41.50
N HIS A 320 -29.23 18.14 -41.72
CA HIS A 320 -28.42 18.95 -42.62
C HIS A 320 -27.08 19.39 -42.02
N ASN A 321 -26.99 19.48 -40.69
CA ASN A 321 -25.77 19.87 -39.99
C ASN A 321 -25.69 19.24 -38.60
N ILE A 322 -24.50 19.34 -37.95
CA ILE A 322 -24.23 18.75 -36.65
C ILE A 322 -25.17 19.34 -35.57
N ARG A 323 -25.52 20.63 -35.67
CA ARG A 323 -26.40 21.29 -34.67
C ARG A 323 -27.84 20.73 -34.77
N SER A 324 -28.33 20.43 -35.97
CA SER A 324 -29.61 19.77 -36.18
C SER A 324 -29.58 18.33 -35.71
N ALA A 325 -28.51 17.57 -36.04
CA ALA A 325 -28.31 16.21 -35.54
C ALA A 325 -28.29 16.14 -34.02
N LYS A 326 -27.63 17.09 -33.35
CA LYS A 326 -27.62 17.18 -31.88
C LYS A 326 -29.03 17.35 -31.31
N ARG A 327 -29.83 18.26 -31.89
CA ARG A 327 -31.22 18.48 -31.48
C ARG A 327 -32.12 17.27 -31.68
N LEU A 328 -31.91 16.52 -32.77
CA LEU A 328 -32.64 15.26 -33.04
C LEU A 328 -32.27 14.20 -32.00
N ALA A 329 -30.98 14.04 -31.69
CA ALA A 329 -30.51 13.11 -30.68
C ALA A 329 -31.06 13.44 -29.26
N GLU A 330 -31.11 14.73 -28.87
CA GLU A 330 -31.63 15.19 -27.59
C GLU A 330 -33.17 15.00 -27.46
N ARG A 331 -33.91 15.02 -28.57
CA ARG A 331 -35.35 14.77 -28.59
C ARG A 331 -35.74 13.31 -28.63
N ASN A 332 -34.78 12.37 -28.66
CA ASN A 332 -35.00 10.93 -28.64
C ASN A 332 -35.98 10.42 -29.73
N TRP A 333 -35.87 10.91 -30.96
CA TRP A 333 -36.71 10.46 -32.05
C TRP A 333 -36.44 8.97 -32.35
N SER A 334 -37.47 8.24 -32.86
CA SER A 334 -37.38 6.80 -33.19
C SER A 334 -36.20 6.46 -34.09
N VAL A 335 -35.96 7.27 -35.10
CA VAL A 335 -34.85 7.12 -36.06
C VAL A 335 -33.47 7.14 -35.37
N VAL A 336 -33.34 7.84 -34.24
CA VAL A 336 -32.08 7.89 -33.48
C VAL A 336 -31.74 6.52 -32.86
N TRP A 337 -32.76 5.79 -32.43
CA TRP A 337 -32.59 4.46 -31.86
C TRP A 337 -32.18 3.42 -32.89
N ASP A 338 -32.74 3.50 -34.09
CA ASP A 338 -32.37 2.61 -35.20
C ASP A 338 -30.91 2.84 -35.62
N ILE A 339 -30.52 4.12 -35.75
CA ILE A 339 -29.14 4.48 -36.06
C ILE A 339 -28.19 4.10 -34.94
N LEU A 340 -28.59 4.26 -33.68
CA LEU A 340 -27.79 3.86 -32.53
C LEU A 340 -27.55 2.33 -32.58
N SER A 341 -28.57 1.55 -32.85
CA SER A 341 -28.45 0.09 -33.01
C SER A 341 -27.45 -0.30 -34.09
N ASP A 342 -27.47 0.40 -35.25
CA ASP A 342 -26.50 0.17 -36.33
C ASP A 342 -25.06 0.52 -35.92
N VAL A 343 -24.87 1.66 -35.20
CA VAL A 343 -23.55 2.12 -34.76
C VAL A 343 -22.95 1.18 -33.74
N ILE A 344 -23.76 0.65 -32.84
CA ILE A 344 -23.34 -0.25 -31.76
C ILE A 344 -22.82 -1.58 -32.29
N LYS A 345 -23.45 -2.16 -33.31
CA LYS A 345 -23.02 -3.43 -33.95
C LYS A 345 -21.59 -3.36 -34.50
N GLU A 346 -21.16 -2.18 -34.94
CA GLU A 346 -19.82 -2.00 -35.50
C GLU A 346 -18.72 -1.86 -34.43
N ARG A 347 -19.08 -1.47 -33.19
CA ARG A 347 -18.13 -1.08 -32.14
C ARG A 347 -18.35 -1.83 -30.86
N PRO A 348 -17.39 -2.67 -30.42
CA PRO A 348 -17.42 -3.27 -29.11
C PRO A 348 -17.21 -2.20 -28.04
N VAL A 349 -17.63 -2.48 -26.80
CA VAL A 349 -17.33 -1.67 -25.60
C VAL A 349 -16.41 -2.44 -24.68
N LEU A 350 -15.60 -1.72 -23.93
CA LEU A 350 -14.75 -2.29 -22.89
C LEU A 350 -15.46 -2.13 -21.55
N LEU A 351 -15.62 -3.21 -20.80
CA LEU A 351 -16.09 -3.20 -19.42
C LEU A 351 -14.90 -3.37 -18.48
N ASN A 352 -14.90 -2.59 -17.41
CA ASN A 352 -13.89 -2.66 -16.37
C ASN A 352 -14.53 -2.61 -14.99
N ARG A 353 -14.07 -3.47 -14.07
CA ARG A 353 -14.38 -3.40 -12.64
C ARG A 353 -13.14 -3.02 -11.85
N ALA A 354 -13.26 -2.02 -10.98
CA ALA A 354 -12.24 -1.68 -10.01
C ALA A 354 -12.38 -2.55 -8.73
N PRO A 355 -11.27 -3.04 -8.13
CA PRO A 355 -9.89 -2.88 -8.58
C PRO A 355 -9.52 -3.83 -9.73
N THR A 356 -8.75 -3.35 -10.71
CA THR A 356 -8.25 -4.16 -11.82
C THR A 356 -6.98 -4.89 -11.37
N LEU A 357 -7.11 -6.14 -10.95
CA LEU A 357 -6.02 -6.94 -10.39
C LEU A 357 -5.18 -7.64 -11.46
N HIS A 358 -5.80 -7.99 -12.58
CA HIS A 358 -5.17 -8.68 -13.71
C HIS A 358 -5.78 -8.23 -15.04
N ARG A 359 -5.18 -8.63 -16.16
CA ARG A 359 -5.61 -8.18 -17.50
C ARG A 359 -7.07 -8.51 -17.84
N LEU A 360 -7.63 -9.58 -17.28
CA LEU A 360 -9.03 -9.99 -17.52
C LEU A 360 -10.05 -9.12 -16.75
N GLY A 361 -9.59 -8.19 -15.90
CA GLY A 361 -10.43 -7.17 -15.29
C GLY A 361 -10.89 -6.09 -16.29
N ILE A 362 -10.40 -6.14 -17.54
CA ILE A 362 -10.86 -5.33 -18.67
C ILE A 362 -11.12 -6.28 -19.83
N GLN A 363 -12.35 -6.37 -20.28
CA GLN A 363 -12.74 -7.21 -21.43
C GLN A 363 -13.63 -6.45 -22.37
N ALA A 364 -13.58 -6.83 -23.66
CA ALA A 364 -14.45 -6.28 -24.68
C ALA A 364 -15.74 -7.13 -24.83
N PHE A 365 -16.84 -6.45 -25.08
CA PHE A 365 -18.14 -7.06 -25.33
C PHE A 365 -18.85 -6.37 -26.48
N GLU A 366 -19.73 -7.08 -27.16
CA GLU A 366 -20.66 -6.52 -28.12
C GLU A 366 -21.89 -5.98 -27.35
N PRO A 367 -22.16 -4.68 -27.41
CA PRO A 367 -23.25 -4.12 -26.63
C PRO A 367 -24.61 -4.41 -27.27
N VAL A 368 -25.56 -4.81 -26.42
CA VAL A 368 -26.97 -4.97 -26.74
C VAL A 368 -27.76 -3.92 -25.98
N LEU A 369 -28.66 -3.21 -26.66
CA LEU A 369 -29.48 -2.18 -26.01
C LEU A 369 -30.52 -2.80 -25.10
N ILE A 370 -30.55 -2.36 -23.85
CA ILE A 370 -31.52 -2.80 -22.86
C ILE A 370 -32.27 -1.61 -22.26
N GLU A 371 -33.44 -1.88 -21.72
CA GLU A 371 -34.18 -0.92 -20.92
C GLU A 371 -33.68 -0.92 -19.48
N GLY A 372 -33.88 0.21 -18.79
CA GLY A 372 -33.40 0.39 -17.44
C GLY A 372 -32.14 1.25 -17.35
N SER A 373 -31.45 1.21 -16.18
CA SER A 373 -30.29 2.03 -15.87
C SER A 373 -29.03 1.21 -15.54
N ALA A 374 -29.18 -0.10 -15.31
CA ALA A 374 -28.08 -0.99 -14.93
C ALA A 374 -27.52 -1.71 -16.14
N ILE A 375 -26.21 -1.96 -16.12
CA ILE A 375 -25.52 -2.76 -17.15
C ILE A 375 -25.81 -4.24 -16.86
N ARG A 376 -26.19 -5.00 -17.89
CA ARG A 376 -26.30 -6.46 -17.77
C ARG A 376 -24.98 -7.10 -18.17
N VAL A 377 -24.51 -8.00 -17.32
CA VAL A 377 -23.25 -8.71 -17.50
C VAL A 377 -23.50 -10.21 -17.56
N HIS A 378 -22.83 -10.90 -18.45
CA HIS A 378 -22.93 -12.34 -18.56
C HIS A 378 -22.42 -13.04 -17.28
N PRO A 379 -23.16 -13.98 -16.68
CA PRO A 379 -22.78 -14.59 -15.40
C PRO A 379 -21.41 -15.28 -15.42
N LEU A 380 -21.01 -15.90 -16.51
CA LEU A 380 -19.74 -16.64 -16.62
C LEU A 380 -18.50 -15.75 -16.55
N VAL A 381 -18.58 -14.47 -16.88
CA VAL A 381 -17.44 -13.54 -16.82
C VAL A 381 -17.24 -12.92 -15.43
N CYS A 382 -18.21 -13.10 -14.54
CA CYS A 382 -18.13 -12.54 -13.18
C CYS A 382 -16.90 -13.03 -12.41
N THR A 383 -16.49 -14.27 -12.61
CA THR A 383 -15.28 -14.83 -11.98
C THR A 383 -14.02 -14.07 -12.42
N ALA A 384 -13.89 -13.75 -13.71
CA ALA A 384 -12.77 -13.01 -14.28
C ALA A 384 -12.71 -11.56 -13.76
N PHE A 385 -13.85 -10.90 -13.60
CA PHE A 385 -13.95 -9.57 -13.02
C PHE A 385 -13.90 -9.56 -11.49
N ASN A 386 -14.01 -10.71 -10.84
CA ASN A 386 -14.28 -10.84 -9.41
C ASN A 386 -15.48 -9.97 -8.99
N ALA A 387 -16.56 -10.02 -9.79
CA ALA A 387 -17.75 -9.21 -9.64
C ALA A 387 -18.88 -10.02 -9.05
N ASP A 388 -19.68 -9.38 -8.20
CA ASP A 388 -20.97 -9.86 -7.73
C ASP A 388 -22.06 -8.80 -7.96
N PHE A 389 -23.30 -9.16 -7.72
CA PHE A 389 -24.45 -8.32 -8.02
C PHE A 389 -25.06 -7.70 -6.77
N ASP A 390 -24.27 -7.45 -5.75
CA ASP A 390 -24.68 -6.84 -4.48
C ASP A 390 -24.67 -5.30 -4.48
N GLY A 391 -24.43 -4.68 -5.64
CA GLY A 391 -24.31 -3.24 -5.83
C GLY A 391 -23.02 -2.82 -6.52
N ASP A 392 -22.23 -3.76 -7.00
CA ASP A 392 -21.05 -3.51 -7.78
C ASP A 392 -21.32 -2.64 -9.00
N GLN A 393 -20.35 -1.82 -9.35
CA GLN A 393 -20.37 -0.96 -10.53
C GLN A 393 -19.25 -1.32 -11.49
N MET A 394 -19.52 -1.19 -12.79
CA MET A 394 -18.51 -1.29 -13.83
C MET A 394 -18.43 0.01 -14.65
N ALA A 395 -17.21 0.31 -15.08
CA ALA A 395 -16.96 1.36 -16.06
C ALA A 395 -17.09 0.80 -17.48
N VAL A 396 -17.64 1.60 -18.38
CA VAL A 396 -17.78 1.33 -19.82
C VAL A 396 -16.90 2.30 -20.57
N HIS A 397 -16.13 1.81 -21.53
CA HIS A 397 -15.29 2.64 -22.40
C HIS A 397 -15.56 2.27 -23.87
N VAL A 398 -15.55 3.27 -24.74
CA VAL A 398 -15.74 3.07 -26.19
C VAL A 398 -14.41 3.28 -26.91
N PRO A 399 -13.88 2.27 -27.61
CA PRO A 399 -12.70 2.43 -28.45
C PRO A 399 -13.01 3.33 -29.65
N LEU A 400 -12.14 4.32 -29.90
CA LEU A 400 -12.40 5.38 -30.88
C LEU A 400 -11.79 5.09 -32.26
N SER A 401 -10.52 4.67 -32.31
CA SER A 401 -9.82 4.43 -33.56
C SER A 401 -10.16 3.07 -34.17
N LYS A 402 -10.01 2.95 -35.48
CA LYS A 402 -10.19 1.67 -36.18
C LYS A 402 -9.26 0.58 -35.66
N LEU A 403 -8.01 0.95 -35.32
CA LEU A 403 -7.02 0.01 -34.78
C LEU A 403 -7.44 -0.47 -33.38
N ALA A 404 -7.90 0.45 -32.49
CA ALA A 404 -8.40 0.09 -31.17
C ALA A 404 -9.64 -0.83 -31.23
N VAL A 405 -10.54 -0.60 -32.19
CA VAL A 405 -11.71 -1.47 -32.42
C VAL A 405 -11.26 -2.87 -32.86
N LEU A 406 -10.27 -2.96 -33.75
CA LEU A 406 -9.73 -4.24 -34.20
C LEU A 406 -9.02 -4.99 -33.09
N GLU A 407 -8.24 -4.28 -32.27
CA GLU A 407 -7.58 -4.84 -31.11
C GLU A 407 -8.59 -5.33 -30.07
N ALA A 408 -9.63 -4.55 -29.78
CA ALA A 408 -10.71 -4.95 -28.88
C ALA A 408 -11.39 -6.24 -29.38
N LYS A 409 -11.67 -6.37 -30.66
CA LYS A 409 -12.29 -7.57 -31.26
C LYS A 409 -11.37 -8.78 -31.29
N LYS A 410 -10.08 -8.60 -31.60
CA LYS A 410 -9.15 -9.72 -31.79
C LYS A 410 -8.53 -10.21 -30.48
N LEU A 411 -8.19 -9.30 -29.54
CA LEU A 411 -7.43 -9.64 -28.34
C LEU A 411 -8.27 -9.56 -27.08
N MET A 412 -9.20 -8.58 -26.97
CA MET A 412 -9.85 -8.27 -25.71
C MET A 412 -11.26 -8.84 -25.58
N LEU A 413 -11.83 -9.42 -26.65
CA LEU A 413 -13.17 -10.00 -26.60
C LEU A 413 -13.23 -11.11 -25.53
N SER A 414 -14.30 -11.19 -24.78
CA SER A 414 -14.50 -12.18 -23.71
C SER A 414 -14.33 -13.63 -24.19
N THR A 415 -14.76 -13.92 -25.43
CA THR A 415 -14.61 -15.23 -26.06
C THR A 415 -13.16 -15.65 -26.31
N ASN A 416 -12.23 -14.70 -26.44
CA ASN A 416 -10.81 -14.98 -26.63
C ASN A 416 -10.02 -15.06 -25.31
N ASN A 417 -10.67 -14.78 -24.18
CA ASN A 417 -10.05 -14.71 -22.85
C ASN A 417 -10.69 -15.71 -21.89
N MET A 418 -10.88 -16.94 -22.31
CA MET A 418 -11.50 -18.00 -21.50
C MET A 418 -10.52 -18.67 -20.54
N LEU A 419 -9.21 -18.60 -20.80
CA LEU A 419 -8.18 -19.23 -19.99
C LEU A 419 -7.46 -18.22 -19.10
N ALA A 420 -7.10 -18.64 -17.89
CA ALA A 420 -6.28 -17.87 -16.98
C ALA A 420 -4.84 -17.74 -17.49
N PRO A 421 -4.27 -16.51 -17.58
CA PRO A 421 -2.90 -16.32 -18.09
C PRO A 421 -1.82 -16.96 -17.22
N SER A 422 -2.11 -17.20 -15.94
CA SER A 422 -1.15 -17.74 -14.97
C SER A 422 -1.02 -19.25 -15.02
N SER A 423 -2.14 -19.98 -15.16
CA SER A 423 -2.18 -21.46 -15.09
C SER A 423 -2.57 -22.13 -16.40
N GLY A 424 -3.19 -21.39 -17.33
CA GLY A 424 -3.78 -21.97 -18.53
C GLY A 424 -5.08 -22.75 -18.29
N GLU A 425 -5.60 -22.74 -17.07
CA GLU A 425 -6.90 -23.36 -16.74
C GLU A 425 -8.06 -22.45 -17.16
N PRO A 426 -9.26 -23.03 -17.41
CA PRO A 426 -10.45 -22.25 -17.70
C PRO A 426 -10.82 -21.35 -16.52
N ILE A 427 -10.93 -20.03 -16.77
CA ILE A 427 -11.45 -19.06 -15.80
C ILE A 427 -12.95 -18.84 -15.96
N VAL A 428 -13.45 -19.02 -17.20
CA VAL A 428 -14.88 -18.94 -17.52
C VAL A 428 -15.49 -20.31 -17.25
N THR A 429 -15.96 -20.51 -16.03
CA THR A 429 -16.56 -21.77 -15.58
C THR A 429 -17.94 -21.55 -15.01
N PRO A 430 -18.89 -22.48 -15.19
CA PRO A 430 -20.18 -22.43 -14.54
C PRO A 430 -20.05 -22.34 -13.02
N SER A 431 -20.95 -21.60 -12.36
CA SER A 431 -20.95 -21.37 -10.92
C SER A 431 -22.36 -21.30 -10.37
N LEU A 432 -22.51 -21.45 -9.06
CA LEU A 432 -23.77 -21.31 -8.33
C LEU A 432 -24.91 -22.14 -8.95
N ASP A 433 -26.00 -21.49 -9.37
CA ASP A 433 -27.20 -22.13 -9.91
C ASP A 433 -26.94 -22.96 -11.15
N MET A 434 -25.98 -22.58 -11.97
CA MET A 434 -25.59 -23.37 -13.15
C MET A 434 -25.01 -24.74 -12.75
N VAL A 435 -24.15 -24.75 -11.72
CA VAL A 435 -23.58 -25.99 -11.19
C VAL A 435 -24.66 -26.84 -10.55
N LEU A 436 -25.53 -26.24 -9.72
CA LEU A 436 -26.62 -26.96 -9.07
C LEU A 436 -27.56 -27.61 -10.09
N GLY A 437 -27.93 -26.90 -11.16
CA GLY A 437 -28.79 -27.43 -12.22
C GLY A 437 -28.15 -28.58 -12.99
N CYS A 438 -26.86 -28.49 -13.32
CA CYS A 438 -26.12 -29.57 -13.96
C CYS A 438 -25.97 -30.78 -13.06
N TYR A 439 -25.70 -30.58 -11.77
CA TYR A 439 -25.62 -31.65 -10.78
C TYR A 439 -26.98 -32.36 -10.61
N TYR A 440 -28.06 -31.61 -10.39
CA TYR A 440 -29.41 -32.16 -10.32
C TYR A 440 -29.79 -33.00 -11.54
N LEU A 441 -29.42 -32.53 -12.73
CA LEU A 441 -29.68 -33.21 -13.99
C LEU A 441 -28.91 -34.52 -14.11
N THR A 442 -27.66 -34.58 -13.60
CA THR A 442 -26.76 -35.72 -13.78
C THR A 442 -26.75 -36.68 -12.58
N SER A 443 -27.33 -36.30 -11.43
CA SER A 443 -27.48 -37.17 -10.28
C SER A 443 -28.51 -38.27 -10.58
N MET A 444 -28.26 -39.49 -10.08
CA MET A 444 -29.21 -40.60 -10.16
C MET A 444 -29.84 -40.84 -8.79
N ASP A 445 -31.11 -41.24 -8.78
CA ASP A 445 -31.85 -41.59 -7.59
C ASP A 445 -31.62 -43.08 -7.27
N GLU A 446 -30.65 -43.37 -6.39
CA GLU A 446 -30.27 -44.74 -6.00
C GLU A 446 -31.33 -45.39 -5.07
N GLY A 447 -32.28 -44.61 -4.57
CA GLY A 447 -33.37 -45.11 -3.67
C GLY A 447 -34.55 -45.77 -4.39
N HIS A 448 -34.47 -45.89 -5.72
CA HIS A 448 -35.43 -46.71 -6.43
C HIS A 448 -35.05 -48.19 -6.22
N ASP A 449 -35.83 -48.89 -5.36
CA ASP A 449 -35.65 -50.33 -5.09
C ASP A 449 -35.48 -51.08 -6.41
N GLU A 450 -34.24 -51.48 -6.70
CA GLU A 450 -33.91 -52.33 -7.88
C GLU A 450 -34.75 -53.63 -7.89
N GLU A 451 -35.32 -54.04 -6.75
CA GLU A 451 -36.16 -55.23 -6.60
C GLU A 451 -37.62 -55.03 -7.01
N LYS A 452 -38.10 -53.79 -7.18
CA LYS A 452 -39.54 -53.49 -7.42
C LYS A 452 -39.89 -52.79 -8.72
N SER A 453 -38.92 -52.22 -9.45
CA SER A 453 -39.22 -51.56 -10.73
C SER A 453 -38.33 -52.13 -11.82
N GLU A 454 -38.94 -52.73 -12.85
CA GLU A 454 -38.25 -53.11 -14.08
C GLU A 454 -37.56 -51.88 -14.69
N ILE A 455 -36.21 -51.92 -14.81
CA ILE A 455 -35.46 -50.85 -15.49
C ILE A 455 -35.95 -50.78 -16.92
N LYS A 456 -36.54 -49.67 -17.34
CA LYS A 456 -37.06 -49.46 -18.67
C LYS A 456 -35.90 -49.38 -19.66
N THR A 457 -36.06 -50.12 -20.80
CA THR A 457 -35.06 -50.14 -21.86
C THR A 457 -35.58 -49.35 -23.05
N PHE A 458 -34.72 -48.50 -23.62
CA PHE A 458 -35.03 -47.68 -24.80
C PHE A 458 -34.02 -48.00 -25.93
N SER A 459 -34.56 -47.87 -27.18
CA SER A 459 -33.77 -48.18 -28.36
C SER A 459 -32.73 -47.07 -28.72
N ASP A 460 -33.06 -45.82 -28.36
CA ASP A 460 -32.23 -44.66 -28.70
C ASP A 460 -32.36 -43.58 -27.62
N PHE A 461 -31.46 -42.61 -27.63
CA PHE A 461 -31.46 -41.44 -26.70
C PHE A 461 -32.70 -40.57 -26.88
N ASP A 462 -33.17 -40.37 -28.09
CA ASP A 462 -34.36 -39.55 -28.38
C ASP A 462 -35.64 -40.20 -27.87
N ASP A 463 -35.78 -41.52 -27.92
CA ASP A 463 -36.90 -42.27 -27.32
C ASP A 463 -36.94 -42.09 -25.81
N ALA A 464 -35.83 -42.12 -25.13
CA ALA A 464 -35.73 -41.91 -23.70
C ALA A 464 -36.13 -40.48 -23.30
N ILE A 465 -35.76 -39.46 -24.07
CA ILE A 465 -36.13 -38.07 -23.84
C ILE A 465 -37.65 -37.89 -24.08
N LEU A 466 -38.20 -38.47 -25.11
CA LEU A 466 -39.61 -38.42 -25.41
C LEU A 466 -40.44 -39.09 -24.27
N ALA A 467 -39.98 -40.23 -23.76
CA ALA A 467 -40.62 -40.90 -22.60
C ALA A 467 -40.62 -40.01 -21.35
N ASN A 468 -39.59 -39.21 -21.13
CA ASN A 468 -39.59 -38.24 -20.03
C ASN A 468 -40.55 -37.06 -20.30
N GLU A 469 -40.64 -36.54 -21.50
CA GLU A 469 -41.56 -35.47 -21.87
C GLU A 469 -43.03 -35.91 -21.71
N LEU A 470 -43.31 -37.21 -22.00
CA LEU A 470 -44.65 -37.82 -21.78
C LEU A 470 -44.90 -38.19 -20.30
N GLY A 471 -43.97 -37.97 -19.41
CA GLY A 471 -44.10 -38.30 -17.97
C GLY A 471 -44.05 -39.80 -17.66
N ILE A 472 -43.59 -40.64 -18.60
CA ILE A 472 -43.49 -42.09 -18.44
C ILE A 472 -42.27 -42.47 -17.54
N VAL A 473 -41.21 -41.69 -17.61
CA VAL A 473 -39.95 -41.87 -16.86
C VAL A 473 -39.53 -40.54 -16.25
N ASP A 474 -39.13 -40.56 -14.98
CA ASP A 474 -38.57 -39.37 -14.32
C ASP A 474 -37.14 -39.14 -14.75
N LEU A 475 -36.70 -37.92 -14.61
CA LEU A 475 -35.40 -37.41 -15.09
C LEU A 475 -34.20 -38.13 -14.52
N ARG A 476 -34.29 -38.55 -13.23
CA ARG A 476 -33.18 -39.09 -12.42
C ARG A 476 -33.23 -40.61 -12.26
N VAL A 477 -34.31 -41.24 -12.73
CA VAL A 477 -34.49 -42.70 -12.66
C VAL A 477 -33.48 -43.39 -13.62
N PRO A 478 -32.81 -44.49 -13.19
CA PRO A 478 -31.97 -45.26 -14.06
C PRO A 478 -32.71 -45.93 -15.19
N VAL A 479 -32.18 -45.81 -16.41
CA VAL A 479 -32.71 -46.41 -17.64
C VAL A 479 -31.58 -47.12 -18.42
N LEU A 480 -31.93 -48.12 -19.21
CA LEU A 480 -31.03 -48.79 -20.14
C LEU A 480 -31.26 -48.24 -21.54
N VAL A 481 -30.25 -47.68 -22.14
CA VAL A 481 -30.34 -47.09 -23.49
C VAL A 481 -29.20 -47.60 -24.34
N ARG A 482 -29.44 -47.79 -25.65
CA ARG A 482 -28.43 -48.17 -26.60
C ARG A 482 -27.69 -46.93 -27.09
N ASP A 483 -26.34 -46.96 -26.95
CA ASP A 483 -25.48 -45.87 -27.40
C ASP A 483 -25.27 -45.90 -28.94
N HIS A 484 -24.78 -44.81 -29.50
CA HIS A 484 -24.39 -44.71 -30.91
C HIS A 484 -23.42 -45.81 -31.38
N LYS A 485 -22.62 -46.37 -30.45
CA LYS A 485 -21.70 -47.50 -30.67
C LYS A 485 -22.40 -48.87 -30.61
N GLY A 486 -23.70 -48.89 -30.33
CA GLY A 486 -24.50 -50.13 -30.26
C GLY A 486 -24.39 -50.85 -28.89
N THR A 487 -23.70 -50.33 -27.90
CA THR A 487 -23.59 -50.88 -26.53
C THR A 487 -24.75 -50.36 -25.68
N THR A 488 -25.28 -51.23 -24.79
CA THR A 488 -26.32 -50.84 -23.84
C THR A 488 -25.68 -50.24 -22.60
N ILE A 489 -26.06 -49.02 -22.26
CA ILE A 489 -25.49 -48.30 -21.10
C ILE A 489 -26.61 -48.09 -20.09
N LYS A 490 -26.31 -48.31 -18.80
CA LYS A 490 -27.17 -47.89 -17.66
C LYS A 490 -26.88 -46.39 -17.39
N THR A 491 -27.91 -45.56 -17.57
CA THR A 491 -27.76 -44.09 -17.46
C THR A 491 -29.09 -43.51 -16.96
N SER A 492 -29.21 -42.18 -16.88
CA SER A 492 -30.46 -41.45 -16.63
C SER A 492 -30.80 -40.54 -17.79
N VAL A 493 -32.10 -40.22 -17.95
CA VAL A 493 -32.55 -39.29 -18.99
C VAL A 493 -31.86 -37.92 -18.85
N GLY A 494 -31.62 -37.48 -17.62
CA GLY A 494 -30.88 -36.23 -17.34
C GLY A 494 -29.47 -36.24 -17.91
N ARG A 495 -28.72 -37.34 -17.75
CA ARG A 495 -27.38 -37.49 -18.35
C ARG A 495 -27.39 -37.49 -19.86
N ILE A 496 -28.44 -38.06 -20.47
CA ILE A 496 -28.64 -38.04 -21.92
C ILE A 496 -28.83 -36.59 -22.39
N ILE A 497 -29.68 -35.81 -21.72
CA ILE A 497 -29.95 -34.41 -22.06
C ILE A 497 -28.68 -33.57 -21.89
N PHE A 498 -27.87 -33.84 -20.86
CA PHE A 498 -26.59 -33.16 -20.63
C PHE A 498 -25.59 -33.45 -21.76
N ASN A 499 -25.46 -34.71 -22.17
CA ASN A 499 -24.53 -35.10 -23.23
C ASN A 499 -24.97 -34.58 -24.62
N LYS A 500 -26.27 -34.33 -24.86
CA LYS A 500 -26.77 -33.78 -26.10
C LYS A 500 -26.27 -32.37 -26.41
N ILE A 501 -25.70 -31.65 -25.41
CA ILE A 501 -25.09 -30.34 -25.62
C ILE A 501 -23.78 -30.42 -26.41
N PHE A 502 -23.05 -31.54 -26.23
CA PHE A 502 -21.72 -31.66 -26.82
C PHE A 502 -21.78 -32.08 -28.28
N PRO A 503 -20.97 -31.44 -29.17
CA PRO A 503 -20.82 -31.88 -30.55
C PRO A 503 -20.25 -33.31 -30.63
N LEU A 504 -20.55 -33.99 -31.73
CA LEU A 504 -20.11 -35.36 -31.99
C LEU A 504 -18.56 -35.51 -31.90
N ASP A 505 -17.82 -34.50 -32.30
CA ASP A 505 -16.36 -34.49 -32.23
C ASP A 505 -15.85 -34.63 -30.80
N PHE A 506 -16.51 -34.00 -29.84
CA PHE A 506 -16.17 -34.12 -28.43
C PHE A 506 -16.52 -35.52 -27.86
N ILE A 507 -17.71 -36.04 -28.21
CA ILE A 507 -18.19 -37.34 -27.73
C ILE A 507 -17.30 -38.49 -28.30
N ASN A 508 -16.83 -38.34 -29.51
CA ASN A 508 -15.92 -39.32 -30.11
C ASN A 508 -14.58 -39.41 -29.44
N GLU A 509 -14.06 -38.29 -28.87
CA GLU A 509 -12.76 -38.25 -28.21
C GLU A 509 -12.82 -38.60 -26.72
N TYR A 510 -13.88 -38.16 -26.00
CA TYR A 510 -13.98 -38.29 -24.55
C TYR A 510 -15.09 -39.21 -24.05
N ASP A 511 -15.79 -39.91 -24.96
CA ASP A 511 -16.94 -40.78 -24.66
C ASP A 511 -18.11 -40.08 -23.97
N PHE A 512 -19.18 -40.84 -23.71
CA PHE A 512 -20.41 -40.39 -23.06
C PHE A 512 -20.14 -40.16 -21.52
N ILE A 513 -20.45 -38.96 -21.03
CA ILE A 513 -20.30 -38.58 -19.63
C ILE A 513 -21.41 -39.24 -18.80
N ASN A 514 -21.08 -40.33 -18.06
CA ASN A 514 -22.03 -41.09 -17.25
C ASN A 514 -21.78 -40.98 -15.73
N THR A 515 -21.21 -39.87 -15.31
CA THR A 515 -20.93 -39.56 -13.90
C THR A 515 -21.73 -38.34 -13.44
N GLU A 516 -21.85 -38.14 -12.14
CA GLU A 516 -22.36 -36.89 -11.60
C GLU A 516 -21.42 -35.75 -11.91
N VAL A 517 -21.99 -34.62 -12.32
CA VAL A 517 -21.21 -33.47 -12.78
C VAL A 517 -21.19 -32.40 -11.71
N GLU A 518 -20.14 -32.40 -10.89
CA GLU A 518 -19.82 -31.39 -9.88
C GLU A 518 -19.07 -30.20 -10.49
N ARG A 519 -18.83 -29.17 -9.67
CA ARG A 519 -18.09 -27.98 -10.09
C ARG A 519 -16.71 -28.26 -10.68
N HIS A 520 -15.96 -29.21 -10.09
CA HIS A 520 -14.64 -29.60 -10.59
C HIS A 520 -14.73 -30.32 -11.94
N ALA A 521 -15.68 -31.24 -12.06
CA ALA A 521 -15.93 -31.96 -13.30
C ALA A 521 -16.34 -30.99 -14.44
N LEU A 522 -17.17 -29.97 -14.15
CA LEU A 522 -17.52 -28.92 -15.13
C LEU A 522 -16.29 -28.14 -15.61
N ARG A 523 -15.37 -27.79 -14.70
CA ARG A 523 -14.13 -27.11 -15.08
C ARG A 523 -13.29 -27.96 -16.03
N ASP A 524 -13.13 -29.24 -15.73
CA ASP A 524 -12.37 -30.17 -16.53
C ASP A 524 -13.02 -30.39 -17.90
N ILE A 525 -14.34 -30.50 -17.96
CA ILE A 525 -15.10 -30.59 -19.21
C ILE A 525 -14.88 -29.34 -20.07
N VAL A 526 -14.95 -28.16 -19.51
CA VAL A 526 -14.68 -26.90 -20.25
C VAL A 526 -13.25 -26.89 -20.79
N GLY A 527 -12.26 -27.34 -19.98
CA GLY A 527 -10.87 -27.47 -20.43
C GLY A 527 -10.70 -28.47 -21.60
N LYS A 528 -11.42 -29.60 -21.56
CA LYS A 528 -11.45 -30.59 -22.65
C LYS A 528 -12.14 -30.01 -23.90
N CYS A 529 -13.27 -29.34 -23.73
CA CYS A 529 -13.97 -28.67 -24.84
C CYS A 529 -13.06 -27.67 -25.57
N PHE A 530 -12.30 -26.88 -24.79
CA PHE A 530 -11.40 -25.90 -25.38
C PHE A 530 -10.29 -26.52 -26.24
N ARG A 531 -9.78 -27.69 -25.84
CA ARG A 531 -8.73 -28.39 -26.60
C ARG A 531 -9.24 -28.96 -27.91
N VAL A 532 -10.48 -29.49 -27.95
CA VAL A 532 -11.06 -30.16 -29.12
C VAL A 532 -11.76 -29.17 -30.03
N LEU A 533 -12.60 -28.31 -29.48
CA LEU A 533 -13.52 -27.44 -30.25
C LEU A 533 -12.96 -26.03 -30.51
N GLY A 534 -11.83 -25.68 -29.85
CA GLY A 534 -11.31 -24.31 -29.89
C GLY A 534 -12.23 -23.28 -29.26
N ASN A 535 -11.98 -21.99 -29.53
CA ASN A 535 -12.70 -20.89 -28.89
C ASN A 535 -14.21 -20.87 -29.21
N GLU A 536 -14.57 -20.91 -30.51
CA GLU A 536 -15.96 -20.73 -30.96
C GLU A 536 -16.87 -21.87 -30.49
N GLY A 537 -16.43 -23.12 -30.64
CA GLY A 537 -17.19 -24.28 -30.20
C GLY A 537 -17.38 -24.32 -28.69
N THR A 538 -16.35 -23.94 -27.91
CA THR A 538 -16.44 -23.89 -26.47
C THR A 538 -17.42 -22.82 -25.96
N VAL A 539 -17.49 -21.67 -26.62
CA VAL A 539 -18.46 -20.61 -26.31
C VAL A 539 -19.89 -21.11 -26.46
N GLN A 540 -20.19 -21.83 -27.54
CA GLN A 540 -21.52 -22.38 -27.76
C GLN A 540 -21.90 -23.41 -26.71
N VAL A 541 -20.99 -24.31 -26.35
CA VAL A 541 -21.18 -25.29 -25.26
C VAL A 541 -21.41 -24.60 -23.92
N LEU A 542 -20.60 -23.57 -23.59
CA LEU A 542 -20.74 -22.81 -22.33
C LEU A 542 -22.09 -22.09 -22.23
N ASP A 543 -22.58 -21.47 -23.32
CA ASP A 543 -23.89 -20.82 -23.34
C ASP A 543 -25.03 -21.83 -23.21
N GLN A 544 -24.89 -23.03 -23.77
CA GLN A 544 -25.85 -24.13 -23.62
C GLN A 544 -25.81 -24.66 -22.18
N ILE A 545 -24.65 -24.92 -21.59
CA ILE A 545 -24.50 -25.36 -20.19
C ILE A 545 -25.15 -24.32 -19.24
N LYS A 546 -24.88 -23.02 -19.46
CA LYS A 546 -25.51 -21.93 -18.70
C LYS A 546 -27.04 -22.02 -18.76
N SER A 547 -27.60 -22.08 -19.96
CA SER A 547 -29.05 -22.11 -20.17
C SER A 547 -29.69 -23.36 -19.57
N LEU A 548 -29.06 -24.52 -19.74
CA LEU A 548 -29.50 -25.78 -19.18
C LEU A 548 -29.40 -25.75 -17.64
N GLY A 549 -28.29 -25.28 -17.10
CA GLY A 549 -28.08 -25.17 -15.66
C GLY A 549 -29.14 -24.32 -14.98
N PHE A 550 -29.43 -23.12 -15.48
CA PHE A 550 -30.51 -22.28 -14.95
C PHE A 550 -31.90 -22.91 -15.07
N ARG A 551 -32.19 -23.54 -16.22
CA ARG A 551 -33.46 -24.21 -16.44
C ARG A 551 -33.72 -25.34 -15.44
N TYR A 552 -32.73 -26.21 -15.21
CA TYR A 552 -32.87 -27.36 -14.33
C TYR A 552 -32.66 -27.00 -12.85
N SER A 553 -31.92 -25.97 -12.53
CA SER A 553 -31.89 -25.40 -11.17
C SER A 553 -33.26 -24.88 -10.78
N SER A 554 -33.97 -24.17 -11.68
CA SER A 554 -35.37 -23.72 -11.42
C SER A 554 -36.33 -24.87 -11.32
N LYS A 555 -36.20 -25.93 -12.16
CA LYS A 555 -37.04 -27.12 -12.12
C LYS A 555 -36.82 -27.97 -10.88
N SER A 556 -35.60 -28.01 -10.32
CA SER A 556 -35.26 -28.83 -9.17
C SER A 556 -36.05 -28.43 -7.90
N GLY A 557 -36.39 -27.14 -7.78
CA GLY A 557 -37.08 -26.60 -6.62
C GLY A 557 -36.29 -26.76 -5.33
N VAL A 558 -34.96 -26.96 -5.40
CA VAL A 558 -34.11 -27.13 -4.23
C VAL A 558 -34.18 -25.89 -3.35
N SER A 559 -34.50 -26.09 -2.08
CA SER A 559 -34.69 -25.05 -1.08
C SER A 559 -33.97 -25.43 0.20
N ILE A 560 -33.73 -24.47 1.07
CA ILE A 560 -33.10 -24.64 2.38
C ILE A 560 -34.06 -24.15 3.47
N ALA A 561 -34.30 -24.98 4.48
CA ALA A 561 -34.99 -24.61 5.71
C ALA A 561 -34.09 -24.88 6.93
N ILE A 562 -34.34 -24.17 8.03
CA ILE A 562 -33.59 -24.38 9.28
C ILE A 562 -33.73 -25.82 9.76
N ASN A 563 -34.89 -26.46 9.51
CA ASN A 563 -35.17 -27.83 9.89
C ASN A 563 -34.39 -28.89 9.09
N ASP A 564 -33.88 -28.53 7.91
CA ASP A 564 -33.09 -29.43 7.08
C ASP A 564 -31.71 -29.68 7.70
N VAL A 565 -31.20 -28.74 8.51
CA VAL A 565 -29.96 -28.90 9.27
C VAL A 565 -30.25 -29.80 10.46
N LYS A 566 -30.02 -31.09 10.35
CA LYS A 566 -30.18 -32.04 11.45
C LYS A 566 -28.95 -32.05 12.33
N VAL A 567 -29.13 -32.05 13.64
CA VAL A 567 -28.02 -32.24 14.59
C VAL A 567 -27.88 -33.73 14.84
N SER A 568 -26.71 -34.32 14.64
CA SER A 568 -26.47 -35.72 14.87
C SER A 568 -26.65 -36.09 16.36
N SER A 569 -27.27 -37.22 16.62
CA SER A 569 -27.44 -37.74 17.99
C SER A 569 -26.09 -38.09 18.65
N GLN A 570 -25.11 -38.45 17.86
CA GLN A 570 -23.75 -38.81 18.32
C GLN A 570 -22.94 -37.59 18.82
N LYS A 571 -23.36 -36.35 18.49
CA LYS A 571 -22.67 -35.13 18.91
C LYS A 571 -22.47 -35.07 20.43
N GLN A 572 -23.55 -35.37 21.19
CA GLN A 572 -23.51 -35.27 22.65
C GLN A 572 -22.51 -36.27 23.25
N GLU A 573 -22.48 -37.51 22.72
CA GLU A 573 -21.57 -38.56 23.18
C GLU A 573 -20.11 -38.17 22.92
N LEU A 574 -19.79 -37.66 21.72
CA LEU A 574 -18.46 -37.22 21.36
C LEU A 574 -17.98 -36.05 22.23
N VAL A 575 -18.85 -35.08 22.48
CA VAL A 575 -18.53 -33.93 23.33
C VAL A 575 -18.30 -34.36 24.78
N LEU A 576 -19.14 -35.23 25.35
CA LEU A 576 -18.99 -35.76 26.71
C LEU A 576 -17.71 -36.59 26.86
N LYS A 577 -17.35 -37.40 25.86
CA LYS A 577 -16.11 -38.14 25.82
C LYS A 577 -14.88 -37.23 25.85
N ALA A 578 -14.89 -36.17 25.04
CA ALA A 578 -13.83 -35.18 25.01
C ALA A 578 -13.73 -34.42 26.35
N GLU A 579 -14.86 -34.03 26.93
CA GLU A 579 -14.92 -33.39 28.25
C GLU A 579 -14.31 -34.25 29.37
N SER A 580 -14.64 -35.55 29.39
CA SER A 580 -14.07 -36.49 30.38
C SER A 580 -12.55 -36.63 30.25
N GLN A 581 -12.04 -36.66 29.02
CA GLN A 581 -10.60 -36.68 28.75
C GLN A 581 -9.88 -35.41 29.17
N VAL A 582 -10.50 -34.24 28.91
CA VAL A 582 -9.94 -32.94 29.35
C VAL A 582 -9.97 -32.81 30.86
N SER A 583 -11.04 -33.30 31.55
CA SER A 583 -11.10 -33.32 33.02
C SER A 583 -9.97 -34.19 33.62
N GLN A 584 -9.68 -35.34 33.03
CA GLN A 584 -8.54 -36.18 33.48
C GLN A 584 -7.19 -35.46 33.30
N LEU A 585 -7.03 -34.69 32.23
CA LEU A 585 -5.81 -33.87 32.05
C LEU A 585 -5.72 -32.70 33.04
N GLU A 586 -6.85 -32.10 33.41
CA GLU A 586 -6.89 -31.08 34.47
C GLU A 586 -6.51 -31.66 35.83
N ASP A 587 -7.00 -32.89 36.17
CA ASP A 587 -6.60 -33.59 37.39
C ASP A 587 -5.09 -33.89 37.39
N GLN A 588 -4.54 -34.41 36.29
CA GLN A 588 -3.10 -34.66 36.17
C GLN A 588 -2.25 -33.37 36.29
N TYR A 589 -2.75 -32.24 35.82
CA TYR A 589 -2.11 -30.95 36.00
C TYR A 589 -2.15 -30.50 37.44
N LEU A 590 -3.29 -30.64 38.13
CA LEU A 590 -3.44 -30.30 39.54
C LEU A 590 -2.57 -31.17 40.45
N ASP A 591 -2.39 -32.46 40.08
CA ASP A 591 -1.47 -33.41 40.74
C ASP A 591 0.02 -33.13 40.46
N GLY A 592 0.31 -32.15 39.57
CA GLY A 592 1.68 -31.75 39.23
C GLY A 592 2.42 -32.71 38.29
N LEU A 593 1.71 -33.62 37.62
CA LEU A 593 2.29 -34.64 36.72
C LEU A 593 2.67 -34.07 35.34
N ILE A 594 1.99 -32.99 34.92
CA ILE A 594 2.20 -32.36 33.62
C ILE A 594 2.36 -30.84 33.79
N THR A 595 3.07 -30.21 32.86
CA THR A 595 3.24 -28.75 32.80
C THR A 595 2.02 -28.06 32.18
N GLU A 596 1.88 -26.74 32.37
CA GLU A 596 0.79 -25.94 31.77
C GLU A 596 0.80 -26.02 30.23
N GLU A 597 1.99 -26.00 29.63
CA GLU A 597 2.11 -26.07 28.17
C GLU A 597 1.73 -27.45 27.63
N GLU A 598 2.09 -28.51 28.32
CA GLU A 598 1.66 -29.88 27.96
C GLU A 598 0.16 -30.07 28.11
N ARG A 599 -0.43 -29.56 29.21
CA ARG A 599 -1.89 -29.52 29.38
C ARG A 599 -2.58 -28.80 28.22
N TYR A 600 -2.09 -27.61 27.87
CA TYR A 600 -2.63 -26.82 26.77
C TYR A 600 -2.57 -27.57 25.44
N GLN A 601 -1.41 -28.11 25.07
CA GLN A 601 -1.23 -28.86 23.83
C GLN A 601 -2.10 -30.10 23.77
N ALA A 602 -2.19 -30.85 24.86
CA ALA A 602 -3.02 -32.04 24.95
C ALA A 602 -4.51 -31.69 24.85
N THR A 603 -4.97 -30.63 25.50
CA THR A 603 -6.37 -30.14 25.43
C THR A 603 -6.73 -29.72 24.01
N VAL A 604 -5.85 -28.95 23.34
CA VAL A 604 -6.07 -28.55 21.93
C VAL A 604 -6.15 -29.77 21.02
N ARG A 605 -5.30 -30.77 21.25
CA ARG A 605 -5.28 -32.00 20.45
C ARG A 605 -6.59 -32.77 20.61
N ILE A 606 -7.07 -33.01 21.85
CA ILE A 606 -8.31 -33.73 22.13
C ILE A 606 -9.51 -33.05 21.42
N TRP A 607 -9.61 -31.73 21.55
CA TRP A 607 -10.71 -31.00 20.91
C TRP A 607 -10.61 -30.95 19.39
N THR A 608 -9.39 -31.01 18.83
CA THR A 608 -9.19 -31.11 17.38
C THR A 608 -9.63 -32.49 16.90
N GLU A 609 -9.21 -33.56 17.57
CA GLU A 609 -9.60 -34.95 17.26
C GLU A 609 -11.12 -35.11 17.35
N ALA A 610 -11.76 -34.66 18.44
CA ALA A 610 -13.20 -34.68 18.58
C ALA A 610 -13.94 -33.88 17.47
N ASN A 611 -13.38 -32.76 17.05
CA ASN A 611 -13.92 -31.94 15.96
C ASN A 611 -13.79 -32.62 14.58
N ASP A 612 -12.76 -33.43 14.38
CA ASP A 612 -12.54 -34.20 13.16
C ASP A 612 -13.44 -35.45 13.13
N GLU A 613 -13.57 -36.17 14.28
CA GLU A 613 -14.54 -37.26 14.42
C GLU A 613 -15.99 -36.75 14.14
N LEU A 614 -16.36 -35.59 14.68
CA LEU A 614 -17.67 -34.99 14.41
C LEU A 614 -17.83 -34.62 12.92
N THR A 615 -16.77 -34.23 12.25
CA THR A 615 -16.80 -33.92 10.81
C THR A 615 -17.10 -35.16 9.98
N THR A 616 -16.53 -36.31 10.33
CA THR A 616 -16.83 -37.60 9.66
C THR A 616 -18.26 -38.04 9.88
N VAL A 617 -18.77 -37.95 11.10
CA VAL A 617 -20.17 -38.25 11.40
C VAL A 617 -21.13 -37.36 10.61
N ILE A 618 -20.84 -36.05 10.51
CA ILE A 618 -21.67 -35.13 9.72
C ILE A 618 -21.60 -35.45 8.23
N ALA A 619 -20.44 -35.88 7.73
CA ALA A 619 -20.30 -36.28 6.33
C ALA A 619 -21.12 -37.54 5.99
N GLU A 620 -21.21 -38.49 6.92
CA GLU A 620 -22.06 -39.67 6.80
C GLU A 620 -23.55 -39.33 6.86
N ASP A 621 -23.96 -38.41 7.75
CA ASP A 621 -25.36 -37.95 7.89
C ASP A 621 -25.77 -36.98 6.76
N LEU A 622 -24.84 -36.42 5.99
CA LEU A 622 -25.05 -35.36 5.01
C LEU A 622 -26.12 -35.70 3.95
N PRO A 623 -26.22 -36.95 3.40
CA PRO A 623 -27.29 -37.30 2.45
C PRO A 623 -28.71 -37.07 2.98
N SER A 624 -28.90 -37.11 4.29
CA SER A 624 -30.18 -36.88 4.93
C SER A 624 -30.62 -35.38 4.96
N TYR A 625 -29.72 -34.46 4.58
CA TYR A 625 -29.97 -33.02 4.62
C TYR A 625 -30.63 -32.45 3.35
N GLY A 626 -30.97 -33.30 2.39
CA GLY A 626 -31.77 -32.93 1.21
C GLY A 626 -31.16 -31.83 0.37
N GLY A 627 -31.78 -30.63 0.34
CA GLY A 627 -31.31 -29.50 -0.46
C GLY A 627 -29.92 -28.99 -0.10
N ILE A 628 -29.54 -29.03 1.18
CA ILE A 628 -28.21 -28.62 1.66
C ILE A 628 -27.14 -29.58 1.14
N TYR A 629 -27.44 -30.89 1.14
CA TYR A 629 -26.57 -31.90 0.57
C TYR A 629 -26.27 -31.63 -0.91
N MET A 630 -27.33 -31.43 -1.70
CA MET A 630 -27.16 -31.15 -3.14
C MET A 630 -26.31 -29.91 -3.40
N MET A 631 -26.50 -28.81 -2.63
CA MET A 631 -25.74 -27.58 -2.79
C MET A 631 -24.26 -27.77 -2.41
N ALA A 632 -23.98 -28.48 -1.34
CA ALA A 632 -22.63 -28.71 -0.85
C ALA A 632 -21.86 -29.71 -1.72
N GLN A 633 -22.49 -30.84 -2.07
CA GLN A 633 -21.89 -31.90 -2.88
C GLN A 633 -21.61 -31.43 -4.31
N SER A 634 -22.53 -30.71 -4.91
CA SER A 634 -22.31 -30.11 -6.24
C SER A 634 -21.18 -29.09 -6.26
N GLY A 635 -20.80 -28.53 -5.12
CA GLY A 635 -19.87 -27.40 -5.01
C GLY A 635 -20.47 -26.08 -5.49
N ALA A 636 -21.79 -26.00 -5.62
CA ALA A 636 -22.50 -24.77 -5.98
C ALA A 636 -22.40 -23.73 -4.88
N LYS A 637 -22.73 -24.12 -3.64
CA LYS A 637 -22.66 -23.23 -2.47
C LYS A 637 -22.52 -24.05 -1.18
N GLY A 638 -21.71 -23.53 -0.26
CA GLY A 638 -21.44 -24.22 1.00
C GLY A 638 -20.32 -25.24 0.91
N ASN A 639 -19.77 -25.61 2.06
CA ASN A 639 -18.81 -26.69 2.22
C ASN A 639 -19.03 -27.40 3.54
N ILE A 640 -18.43 -28.56 3.72
CA ILE A 640 -18.55 -29.38 4.93
C ILE A 640 -18.15 -28.59 6.19
N ALA A 641 -17.12 -27.71 6.10
CA ALA A 641 -16.71 -26.90 7.23
C ALA A 641 -17.79 -25.89 7.70
N GLN A 642 -18.58 -25.35 6.77
CA GLN A 642 -19.71 -24.47 7.09
C GLN A 642 -20.88 -25.27 7.67
N ILE A 643 -21.19 -26.43 7.09
CA ILE A 643 -22.25 -27.32 7.59
C ILE A 643 -21.91 -27.82 9.01
N LYS A 644 -20.65 -28.13 9.28
CA LYS A 644 -20.16 -28.49 10.61
C LYS A 644 -20.45 -27.39 11.65
N GLN A 645 -20.23 -26.13 11.32
CA GLN A 645 -20.56 -25.03 12.23
C GLN A 645 -22.07 -24.85 12.43
N MET A 646 -22.88 -25.24 11.44
CA MET A 646 -24.34 -25.16 11.52
C MET A 646 -24.95 -26.34 12.31
N ALA A 647 -24.50 -27.56 12.09
CA ALA A 647 -25.04 -28.82 12.60
C ALA A 647 -24.22 -29.48 13.72
N GLY A 648 -22.93 -29.25 13.75
CA GLY A 648 -22.01 -29.87 14.70
C GLY A 648 -21.63 -28.95 15.85
N MET A 649 -20.39 -28.51 15.87
CA MET A 649 -19.91 -27.50 16.80
C MET A 649 -19.00 -26.49 16.09
N ARG A 650 -18.88 -25.28 16.64
CA ARG A 650 -18.00 -24.26 16.09
C ARG A 650 -16.52 -24.59 16.36
N GLY A 651 -16.21 -25.24 17.49
CA GLY A 651 -14.88 -25.75 17.81
C GLY A 651 -13.96 -24.70 18.40
N LEU A 652 -12.66 -24.96 18.29
CA LEU A 652 -11.61 -24.08 18.82
C LEU A 652 -11.49 -22.80 18.01
N MET A 653 -11.29 -21.68 18.72
CA MET A 653 -11.13 -20.37 18.14
C MET A 653 -9.74 -19.81 18.48
N SER A 654 -9.19 -19.00 17.59
CA SER A 654 -7.93 -18.29 17.85
C SER A 654 -8.17 -16.85 18.29
N ASN A 655 -7.35 -16.37 19.23
CA ASN A 655 -7.34 -14.97 19.62
C ASN A 655 -6.69 -14.09 18.52
N PRO A 656 -6.79 -12.74 18.58
CA PRO A 656 -6.18 -11.85 17.59
C PRO A 656 -4.66 -11.97 17.45
N ARG A 657 -3.98 -12.59 18.42
CA ARG A 657 -2.53 -12.87 18.40
C ARG A 657 -2.18 -14.21 17.74
N GLY A 658 -3.18 -14.97 17.26
CA GLY A 658 -2.98 -16.25 16.61
C GLY A 658 -2.88 -17.46 17.54
N ARG A 659 -2.94 -17.31 18.87
CA ARG A 659 -2.97 -18.42 19.81
C ARG A 659 -4.38 -19.01 19.89
N ILE A 660 -4.51 -20.33 19.84
CA ILE A 660 -5.77 -21.05 19.98
C ILE A 660 -6.24 -20.95 21.45
N ILE A 661 -7.51 -20.71 21.65
CA ILE A 661 -8.13 -20.72 22.98
C ILE A 661 -8.45 -22.16 23.33
N ASP A 662 -8.01 -22.65 24.49
CA ASP A 662 -8.16 -24.03 24.96
C ASP A 662 -9.61 -24.44 25.30
N ARG A 663 -10.54 -23.48 25.34
CA ARG A 663 -11.97 -23.73 25.49
C ARG A 663 -12.67 -23.66 24.14
N PRO A 664 -13.24 -24.79 23.64
CA PRO A 664 -13.99 -24.82 22.39
C PRO A 664 -15.38 -24.21 22.57
N ILE A 665 -15.93 -23.71 21.48
CA ILE A 665 -17.36 -23.40 21.39
C ILE A 665 -18.10 -24.70 21.01
N LYS A 666 -18.82 -25.27 21.97
CA LYS A 666 -19.52 -26.55 21.82
C LYS A 666 -20.83 -26.42 21.08
N SER A 667 -21.43 -25.24 21.12
CA SER A 667 -22.70 -24.94 20.47
C SER A 667 -22.54 -24.80 18.95
N ASN A 668 -23.60 -25.04 18.23
CA ASN A 668 -23.72 -24.77 16.80
C ASN A 668 -24.70 -23.60 16.55
N PHE A 669 -24.71 -23.09 15.32
CA PHE A 669 -25.62 -21.99 14.98
C PHE A 669 -27.08 -22.35 15.00
N ARG A 670 -27.45 -23.62 14.81
CA ARG A 670 -28.85 -24.08 14.90
C ARG A 670 -29.36 -24.05 16.33
N GLU A 671 -28.57 -24.53 17.29
CA GLU A 671 -28.91 -24.52 18.72
C GLU A 671 -28.86 -23.10 19.30
N GLY A 672 -28.09 -22.23 18.71
CA GLY A 672 -27.79 -20.90 19.20
C GLY A 672 -26.56 -20.87 20.10
N LEU A 673 -25.83 -19.75 20.08
CA LEU A 673 -24.65 -19.53 20.93
C LEU A 673 -25.11 -18.92 22.26
N THR A 674 -24.43 -19.29 23.33
CA THR A 674 -24.60 -18.64 24.64
C THR A 674 -23.95 -17.25 24.66
N VAL A 675 -24.29 -16.44 25.67
CA VAL A 675 -23.74 -15.07 25.80
C VAL A 675 -22.20 -15.05 25.95
N LEU A 676 -21.62 -16.16 26.47
CA LEU A 676 -20.17 -16.29 26.65
C LEU A 676 -19.46 -16.86 25.41
N GLU A 677 -20.16 -17.59 24.58
CA GLU A 677 -19.70 -18.11 23.28
C GLU A 677 -19.91 -17.11 22.16
#